data_56cc77242db20b2763fa9f6cdced6286
#
_entry.id   56cc77242db20b2763fa9f6cdced6286
#
_cell.length_a   1.000
_cell.length_b   1.000
_cell.length_c   1.000
_cell.angle_alpha   90.00
_cell.angle_beta   90.00
_cell.angle_gamma   90.00
#
_symmetry.space_group_name_H-M   'P 1'
#
loop_
_entity.id
_entity.type
_entity.pdbx_description
1 polymer ?
#
loop_
_entity_poly.entity_id
_entity_poly.type
_entity_poly.pdbx_seq_one_letter_code
_entity_poly.pdbx_strand_id
1 'polypeptide(L)'
;MADGFSKDAEGETLRRLYVYNGGFLTQTRVRRILQLAGYQVRLGLPGPDDFVGIWGQSPTSGRGLAVAARRCAPVLRIEDAFLRSVLPGRSGQPPLGLVLDSRGMHFDPAQPSDLEDLLANHPLDDPALLARAEAAMAQMRADHLTKYTGFVVDRPGPAMQDVVLVIDQTFGDAAVRASGADRGTFKRMLALARAEHPTARIVIKTHPETVAGHRNGYYRTADCDARTTLYTAAVSPWTILAGARAVYTVSSQFGFEAMIAGHRPVVLGQPFYAGWGLSDDRDPLPQTWSRRSRRLTLPQLFAAAMILYPRWYDPYRDCLCSLETALQTLAAQTRAWREDHMGWVATGMRLWKRGPLQQFFGQHKRMRFQAQVNRDPAPQRLMVWAGKTTPALDALGAVHVEDGFLRSRGLGADLIPPLSLVCDDLGIYYDPGRESRLERMIAASVDLPPHARARAAALIVRLTDAGLSKYNLGGAGLPPDLPKGHRILVPGQVEDDASIKLGTGAVRTNLALLQATRAANPAAVILYKPHPDVEAGLRIGAVPQAADYADTILTRTDVMAALAGVDAVWTMTSALGFEALLRGRTVTCLGAPFYAGWGLTTDHMAIPSRNARPDLIALVHASLIDYPRYFDPVTRQPCPVEVVVDRLSRGLVPHPGRFNRGLAKVQGVFATYAHLWR
;
A
#
# COMPACT_ATOMS: atom_id res chain seq x y z
N MET A 1 -5.59 -16.79 45.59
CA MET A 1 -5.05 -15.84 44.57
C MET A 1 -5.91 -16.04 43.33
N ALA A 2 -6.72 -15.04 43.00
CA ALA A 2 -7.71 -15.17 41.96
C ALA A 2 -7.02 -15.26 40.59
N ASP A 3 -7.23 -16.38 39.88
CA ASP A 3 -6.91 -16.52 38.47
C ASP A 3 -7.82 -15.59 37.66
N GLY A 4 -7.33 -14.39 37.37
CA GLY A 4 -7.98 -13.46 36.47
C GLY A 4 -7.95 -14.02 35.05
N PHE A 5 -9.03 -14.62 34.60
CA PHE A 5 -9.22 -14.99 33.22
C PHE A 5 -9.16 -13.71 32.36
N SER A 6 -8.14 -13.60 31.52
CA SER A 6 -8.08 -12.56 30.48
C SER A 6 -9.08 -12.92 29.39
N LYS A 7 -9.94 -11.97 29.02
CA LYS A 7 -10.91 -12.10 27.92
C LYS A 7 -10.33 -11.50 26.65
N ASP A 8 -10.73 -11.99 25.47
CA ASP A 8 -10.46 -11.35 24.20
C ASP A 8 -11.30 -10.06 24.00
N ALA A 9 -11.24 -9.43 22.82
CA ALA A 9 -12.00 -8.22 22.50
C ALA A 9 -13.52 -8.46 22.47
N GLU A 10 -13.98 -9.72 22.39
CA GLU A 10 -15.40 -10.12 22.36
C GLU A 10 -15.87 -10.70 23.71
N GLY A 11 -14.98 -10.81 24.69
CA GLY A 11 -15.29 -11.29 26.03
C GLY A 11 -15.19 -12.81 26.21
N GLU A 12 -14.67 -13.54 25.24
CA GLU A 12 -14.42 -14.98 25.34
C GLU A 12 -13.19 -15.30 26.20
N THR A 13 -13.20 -16.47 26.84
CA THR A 13 -12.08 -16.94 27.66
C THR A 13 -10.93 -17.40 26.76
N LEU A 14 -9.77 -16.73 26.84
CA LEU A 14 -8.59 -17.09 26.07
C LEU A 14 -8.06 -18.48 26.45
N ARG A 15 -7.74 -19.30 25.46
CA ARG A 15 -7.08 -20.61 25.65
C ARG A 15 -5.64 -20.40 26.10
N ARG A 16 -5.20 -21.08 27.12
CA ARG A 16 -3.82 -21.00 27.63
C ARG A 16 -2.85 -21.70 26.67
N LEU A 17 -1.80 -21.00 26.25
CA LEU A 17 -0.77 -21.47 25.33
C LEU A 17 0.60 -21.44 26.02
N TYR A 18 1.08 -22.58 26.44
CA TYR A 18 2.37 -22.70 27.11
C TYR A 18 3.51 -22.80 26.09
N VAL A 19 4.52 -21.94 26.23
CA VAL A 19 5.63 -21.83 25.28
C VAL A 19 6.98 -22.05 25.96
N TYR A 20 7.91 -22.63 25.20
CA TYR A 20 9.25 -23.00 25.68
C TYR A 20 10.36 -22.42 24.79
N ASN A 21 10.01 -21.47 23.94
CA ASN A 21 10.92 -20.73 23.08
C ASN A 21 10.83 -19.24 23.40
N GLY A 22 11.98 -18.61 23.69
CA GLY A 22 12.05 -17.18 24.03
C GLY A 22 11.51 -16.22 22.98
N GLY A 23 11.48 -16.61 21.70
CA GLY A 23 10.92 -15.81 20.63
C GLY A 23 9.45 -15.42 20.85
N PHE A 24 8.64 -16.28 21.44
CA PHE A 24 7.25 -15.95 21.80
C PHE A 24 7.14 -14.88 22.90
N LEU A 25 8.16 -14.72 23.71
CA LEU A 25 8.16 -13.75 24.81
C LEU A 25 8.67 -12.38 24.35
N THR A 26 9.58 -12.35 23.39
CA THR A 26 10.25 -11.13 22.92
C THR A 26 9.53 -10.49 21.74
N GLN A 27 8.86 -11.26 20.90
CA GLN A 27 8.17 -10.76 19.72
C GLN A 27 6.74 -10.29 20.06
N THR A 28 6.58 -9.03 20.40
CA THR A 28 5.31 -8.45 20.85
C THR A 28 4.17 -8.65 19.85
N ARG A 29 4.44 -8.50 18.53
CA ARG A 29 3.42 -8.69 17.50
C ARG A 29 2.95 -10.14 17.39
N VAL A 30 3.86 -11.11 17.48
CA VAL A 30 3.50 -12.53 17.50
C VAL A 30 2.55 -12.83 18.67
N ARG A 31 2.89 -12.37 19.88
CA ARG A 31 2.00 -12.51 21.05
C ARG A 31 0.65 -11.83 20.83
N ARG A 32 0.65 -10.64 20.20
CA ARG A 32 -0.60 -9.90 19.95
C ARG A 32 -1.51 -10.64 18.97
N ILE A 33 -0.95 -11.16 17.87
CA ILE A 33 -1.73 -11.97 16.92
C ILE A 33 -2.28 -13.23 17.60
N LEU A 34 -1.49 -13.93 18.41
CA LEU A 34 -1.95 -15.08 19.16
C LEU A 34 -3.08 -14.72 20.12
N GLN A 35 -2.95 -13.60 20.84
CA GLN A 35 -4.01 -13.11 21.73
C GLN A 35 -5.32 -12.83 20.98
N LEU A 36 -5.24 -12.12 19.85
CA LEU A 36 -6.39 -11.83 18.99
C LEU A 36 -6.99 -13.09 18.35
N ALA A 37 -6.17 -14.14 18.19
CA ALA A 37 -6.62 -15.45 17.71
C ALA A 37 -7.14 -16.36 18.84
N GLY A 38 -7.36 -15.83 20.04
CA GLY A 38 -7.95 -16.55 21.17
C GLY A 38 -6.94 -17.30 22.06
N TYR A 39 -5.62 -17.00 21.98
CA TYR A 39 -4.60 -17.70 22.77
C TYR A 39 -3.85 -16.77 23.71
N GLN A 40 -3.69 -17.16 24.98
CA GLN A 40 -2.88 -16.46 25.95
C GLN A 40 -1.54 -17.19 26.17
N VAL A 41 -0.44 -16.55 25.76
CA VAL A 41 0.91 -17.08 25.98
C VAL A 41 1.24 -17.12 27.46
N ARG A 42 1.66 -18.29 27.95
CA ARG A 42 2.00 -18.57 29.35
C ARG A 42 3.35 -19.28 29.47
N LEU A 43 3.97 -19.13 30.63
CA LEU A 43 5.10 -19.94 31.09
C LEU A 43 4.62 -20.90 32.16
N GLY A 44 5.27 -22.06 32.27
CA GLY A 44 4.92 -23.08 33.25
C GLY A 44 4.62 -24.42 32.59
N LEU A 45 3.75 -25.21 33.18
CA LEU A 45 3.36 -26.53 32.70
C LEU A 45 1.87 -26.55 32.33
N PRO A 46 1.51 -27.09 31.14
CA PRO A 46 0.12 -27.15 30.70
C PRO A 46 -0.70 -28.14 31.52
N GLY A 47 -1.97 -27.84 31.74
CA GLY A 47 -3.00 -28.75 32.14
C GLY A 47 -3.59 -29.54 30.95
N PRO A 48 -4.60 -30.40 31.18
CA PRO A 48 -5.18 -31.26 30.14
C PRO A 48 -5.82 -30.50 28.97
N ASP A 49 -6.41 -29.32 29.27
CA ASP A 49 -7.14 -28.51 28.29
C ASP A 49 -6.29 -27.36 27.73
N ASP A 50 -5.03 -27.29 28.09
CA ASP A 50 -4.10 -26.26 27.69
C ASP A 50 -3.32 -26.68 26.44
N PHE A 51 -2.89 -25.70 25.65
CA PHE A 51 -2.08 -25.94 24.47
C PHE A 51 -0.58 -25.72 24.74
N VAL A 52 0.26 -26.46 24.01
CA VAL A 52 1.70 -26.18 23.89
C VAL A 52 1.98 -25.55 22.57
N GLY A 53 2.48 -24.29 22.58
CA GLY A 53 2.88 -23.55 21.38
C GLY A 53 4.32 -23.86 20.99
N ILE A 54 4.53 -24.22 19.73
CA ILE A 54 5.87 -24.41 19.14
C ILE A 54 6.01 -23.61 17.85
N TRP A 55 7.24 -23.18 17.54
CA TRP A 55 7.53 -22.49 16.29
C TRP A 55 7.94 -23.51 15.23
N GLY A 56 7.03 -23.80 14.29
CA GLY A 56 7.22 -24.73 13.18
C GLY A 56 7.98 -25.99 13.56
N GLN A 57 9.05 -26.26 12.83
CA GLN A 57 10.06 -27.31 13.14
C GLN A 57 11.41 -26.69 13.55
N SER A 58 11.39 -25.59 14.31
CA SER A 58 12.62 -24.97 14.78
C SER A 58 13.42 -25.94 15.68
N PRO A 59 14.76 -25.83 15.78
CA PRO A 59 15.57 -26.65 16.68
C PRO A 59 15.13 -26.59 18.14
N THR A 60 14.43 -25.51 18.53
CA THR A 60 13.93 -25.29 19.90
C THR A 60 12.55 -25.91 20.17
N SER A 61 11.84 -26.40 19.14
CA SER A 61 10.51 -27.00 19.32
C SER A 61 10.52 -28.32 20.06
N GLY A 62 11.63 -29.07 20.07
CA GLY A 62 11.77 -30.36 20.74
C GLY A 62 11.44 -30.31 22.24
N ARG A 63 11.78 -29.20 22.95
CA ARG A 63 11.43 -29.03 24.35
C ARG A 63 9.92 -28.94 24.55
N GLY A 64 9.24 -28.17 23.74
CA GLY A 64 7.79 -28.03 23.78
C GLY A 64 7.09 -29.35 23.48
N LEU A 65 7.53 -30.06 22.44
CA LEU A 65 7.00 -31.39 22.08
C LEU A 65 7.16 -32.42 23.22
N ALA A 66 8.32 -32.44 23.88
CA ALA A 66 8.56 -33.33 25.02
C ALA A 66 7.63 -33.04 26.22
N VAL A 67 7.36 -31.74 26.48
CA VAL A 67 6.40 -31.37 27.54
C VAL A 67 4.98 -31.72 27.11
N ALA A 68 4.57 -31.44 25.88
CA ALA A 68 3.25 -31.80 25.37
C ALA A 68 2.98 -33.30 25.49
N ALA A 69 3.95 -34.15 25.09
CA ALA A 69 3.84 -35.59 25.21
C ALA A 69 3.69 -36.06 26.68
N ARG A 70 4.51 -35.54 27.62
CA ARG A 70 4.44 -35.87 29.04
C ARG A 70 3.14 -35.44 29.72
N ARG A 71 2.53 -34.39 29.25
CA ARG A 71 1.33 -33.76 29.83
C ARG A 71 0.05 -34.11 29.08
N CYS A 72 0.14 -34.89 28.00
CA CYS A 72 -0.95 -35.20 27.09
C CYS A 72 -1.65 -33.90 26.55
N ALA A 73 -0.89 -32.81 26.43
CA ALA A 73 -1.42 -31.54 26.00
C ALA A 73 -1.39 -31.41 24.45
N PRO A 74 -2.43 -30.86 23.82
CA PRO A 74 -2.44 -30.61 22.38
C PRO A 74 -1.36 -29.59 21.97
N VAL A 75 -0.81 -29.79 20.77
CA VAL A 75 0.25 -28.93 20.22
C VAL A 75 -0.36 -27.96 19.21
N LEU A 76 -0.08 -26.66 19.37
CA LEU A 76 -0.34 -25.65 18.38
C LEU A 76 0.99 -25.26 17.69
N ARG A 77 1.09 -25.52 16.41
CA ARG A 77 2.25 -25.15 15.59
C ARG A 77 2.02 -23.78 14.98
N ILE A 78 2.99 -22.90 15.16
CA ILE A 78 2.92 -21.49 14.76
C ILE A 78 4.06 -21.22 13.79
N GLU A 79 3.77 -20.53 12.68
CA GLU A 79 4.76 -20.12 11.68
C GLU A 79 4.35 -18.80 11.05
N ASP A 80 5.30 -18.10 10.40
CA ASP A 80 5.00 -16.94 9.57
C ASP A 80 4.01 -17.30 8.46
N ALA A 81 3.06 -16.41 8.17
CA ALA A 81 2.19 -16.56 7.01
C ALA A 81 2.97 -16.36 5.69
N PHE A 82 2.36 -16.75 4.57
CA PHE A 82 2.99 -16.77 3.24
C PHE A 82 3.40 -15.38 2.71
N LEU A 83 2.77 -14.29 3.18
CA LEU A 83 3.26 -12.92 3.08
C LEU A 83 3.71 -12.46 4.46
N ARG A 84 4.94 -11.98 4.59
CA ARG A 84 5.47 -11.69 5.91
C ARG A 84 5.73 -10.21 6.17
N SER A 85 6.60 -9.60 5.39
CA SER A 85 7.09 -8.25 5.63
C SER A 85 7.92 -7.74 4.44
N VAL A 86 8.31 -6.48 4.47
CA VAL A 86 9.19 -5.93 3.42
C VAL A 86 10.55 -6.61 3.46
N LEU A 87 11.19 -6.68 4.63
CA LEU A 87 12.49 -7.33 4.82
C LEU A 87 12.36 -8.62 5.64
N PRO A 88 13.31 -9.57 5.52
CA PRO A 88 13.31 -10.80 6.30
C PRO A 88 13.26 -10.56 7.82
N GLY A 89 12.72 -11.52 8.58
CA GLY A 89 12.59 -11.42 10.04
C GLY A 89 13.89 -11.16 10.79
N ARG A 90 15.04 -11.54 10.23
CA ARG A 90 16.38 -11.23 10.79
C ARG A 90 16.68 -9.73 10.84
N SER A 91 16.04 -8.92 10.01
CA SER A 91 16.15 -7.46 10.08
C SER A 91 15.31 -6.83 11.19
N GLY A 92 14.63 -7.64 12.01
CA GLY A 92 13.77 -7.18 13.09
C GLY A 92 12.35 -6.80 12.67
N GLN A 93 11.99 -6.91 11.38
CA GLN A 93 10.62 -6.62 10.95
C GLN A 93 9.63 -7.69 11.43
N PRO A 94 8.54 -7.28 12.08
CA PRO A 94 7.53 -8.21 12.58
C PRO A 94 6.65 -8.73 11.43
N PRO A 95 6.05 -9.94 11.57
CA PRO A 95 5.18 -10.50 10.55
C PRO A 95 3.83 -9.77 10.47
N LEU A 96 3.21 -9.81 9.27
CA LEU A 96 1.84 -9.31 9.04
C LEU A 96 0.77 -10.39 9.26
N GLY A 97 1.17 -11.63 9.50
CA GLY A 97 0.25 -12.72 9.78
C GLY A 97 0.97 -13.95 10.26
N LEU A 98 0.21 -14.85 10.86
CA LEU A 98 0.68 -16.15 11.33
C LEU A 98 -0.22 -17.25 10.76
N VAL A 99 0.35 -18.44 10.57
CA VAL A 99 -0.41 -19.68 10.44
C VAL A 99 -0.40 -20.39 11.79
N LEU A 100 -1.54 -20.90 12.18
CA LEU A 100 -1.78 -21.62 13.42
C LEU A 100 -2.34 -22.98 13.04
N ASP A 101 -1.57 -24.05 13.27
CA ASP A 101 -1.92 -25.40 12.84
C ASP A 101 -1.98 -26.35 14.02
N SER A 102 -3.09 -27.02 14.18
CA SER A 102 -3.34 -27.95 15.29
C SER A 102 -2.96 -29.39 14.98
N ARG A 103 -2.73 -29.73 13.71
CA ARG A 103 -2.48 -31.09 13.23
C ARG A 103 -1.01 -31.28 12.82
N GLY A 104 -0.51 -30.46 11.91
CA GLY A 104 0.82 -30.59 11.34
C GLY A 104 1.45 -29.26 10.97
N MET A 105 2.26 -29.23 9.93
CA MET A 105 2.75 -27.99 9.30
C MET A 105 2.58 -28.11 7.79
N HIS A 106 2.17 -27.03 7.15
CA HIS A 106 1.94 -26.98 5.71
C HIS A 106 3.16 -27.40 4.85
N PHE A 107 4.36 -27.35 5.40
CA PHE A 107 5.59 -27.77 4.71
C PHE A 107 6.09 -29.16 5.12
N ASP A 108 5.40 -29.85 6.06
CA ASP A 108 5.76 -31.19 6.51
C ASP A 108 4.75 -32.23 5.99
N PRO A 109 5.10 -33.01 4.97
CA PRO A 109 4.22 -34.00 4.38
C PRO A 109 4.04 -35.26 5.23
N ALA A 110 4.80 -35.43 6.31
CA ALA A 110 4.73 -36.64 7.15
C ALA A 110 3.37 -36.76 7.87
N GLN A 111 2.74 -35.62 8.19
CA GLN A 111 1.43 -35.56 8.84
C GLN A 111 0.51 -34.58 8.10
N PRO A 112 -0.82 -34.80 8.11
CA PRO A 112 -1.75 -33.84 7.57
C PRO A 112 -1.69 -32.54 8.36
N SER A 113 -1.74 -31.40 7.67
CA SER A 113 -1.89 -30.08 8.27
C SER A 113 -3.34 -29.60 8.19
N ASP A 114 -3.70 -28.56 8.95
CA ASP A 114 -5.00 -27.91 8.84
C ASP A 114 -5.19 -27.32 7.42
N LEU A 115 -4.11 -26.86 6.76
CA LEU A 115 -4.16 -26.45 5.36
C LEU A 115 -4.45 -27.62 4.42
N GLU A 116 -3.80 -28.78 4.63
CA GLU A 116 -4.07 -29.98 3.81
C GLU A 116 -5.52 -30.46 3.97
N ASP A 117 -6.08 -30.35 5.19
CA ASP A 117 -7.49 -30.67 5.45
C ASP A 117 -8.44 -29.70 4.70
N LEU A 118 -8.16 -28.39 4.74
CA LEU A 118 -8.90 -27.41 3.96
C LEU A 118 -8.87 -27.72 2.45
N LEU A 119 -7.72 -28.09 1.91
CA LEU A 119 -7.57 -28.41 0.49
C LEU A 119 -8.27 -29.70 0.08
N ALA A 120 -8.27 -30.69 0.97
CA ALA A 120 -8.88 -31.99 0.71
C ALA A 120 -10.40 -31.98 0.91
N ASN A 121 -10.90 -31.33 1.96
CA ASN A 121 -12.27 -31.54 2.46
C ASN A 121 -13.18 -30.31 2.39
N HIS A 122 -12.64 -29.07 2.44
CA HIS A 122 -13.47 -27.86 2.32
C HIS A 122 -14.03 -27.75 0.90
N PRO A 123 -15.31 -27.37 0.69
CA PRO A 123 -15.90 -27.27 -0.65
C PRO A 123 -15.12 -26.37 -1.61
N LEU A 124 -14.67 -25.21 -1.16
CA LEU A 124 -13.93 -24.20 -1.96
C LEU A 124 -14.67 -23.81 -3.25
N ASP A 125 -16.00 -23.73 -3.19
CA ASP A 125 -16.90 -23.51 -4.31
C ASP A 125 -17.71 -22.21 -4.20
N ASP A 126 -17.53 -21.45 -3.11
CA ASP A 126 -18.16 -20.12 -2.96
C ASP A 126 -17.60 -19.15 -4.01
N PRO A 127 -18.44 -18.65 -4.95
CA PRO A 127 -17.99 -17.72 -5.99
C PRO A 127 -17.37 -16.44 -5.45
N ALA A 128 -17.87 -15.93 -4.30
CA ALA A 128 -17.32 -14.72 -3.69
C ALA A 128 -15.91 -14.97 -3.14
N LEU A 129 -15.68 -16.11 -2.50
CA LEU A 129 -14.36 -16.52 -2.03
C LEU A 129 -13.37 -16.69 -3.21
N LEU A 130 -13.80 -17.32 -4.29
CA LEU A 130 -12.96 -17.54 -5.47
C LEU A 130 -12.64 -16.21 -6.19
N ALA A 131 -13.61 -15.31 -6.33
CA ALA A 131 -13.39 -13.98 -6.88
C ALA A 131 -12.40 -13.16 -6.03
N ARG A 132 -12.46 -13.25 -4.70
CA ARG A 132 -11.48 -12.66 -3.80
C ARG A 132 -10.08 -13.24 -4.01
N ALA A 133 -9.97 -14.55 -4.20
CA ALA A 133 -8.70 -15.21 -4.50
C ALA A 133 -8.08 -14.70 -5.80
N GLU A 134 -8.85 -14.62 -6.88
CA GLU A 134 -8.43 -14.09 -8.18
C GLU A 134 -7.98 -12.62 -8.07
N ALA A 135 -8.76 -11.80 -7.38
CA ALA A 135 -8.44 -10.40 -7.12
C ALA A 135 -7.12 -10.23 -6.34
N ALA A 136 -6.93 -11.03 -5.28
CA ALA A 136 -5.72 -10.99 -4.46
C ALA A 136 -4.48 -11.45 -5.26
N MET A 137 -4.59 -12.51 -6.08
CA MET A 137 -3.52 -12.95 -6.98
C MET A 137 -3.15 -11.86 -8.00
N ALA A 138 -4.14 -11.19 -8.58
CA ALA A 138 -3.92 -10.08 -9.50
C ALA A 138 -3.19 -8.92 -8.81
N GLN A 139 -3.62 -8.53 -7.61
CA GLN A 139 -2.98 -7.48 -6.82
C GLN A 139 -1.53 -7.87 -6.45
N MET A 140 -1.29 -9.10 -5.98
CA MET A 140 0.07 -9.56 -5.66
C MET A 140 1.03 -9.42 -6.82
N ARG A 141 0.58 -9.75 -8.06
CA ARG A 141 1.38 -9.58 -9.27
C ARG A 141 1.61 -8.10 -9.60
N ALA A 142 0.54 -7.29 -9.58
CA ALA A 142 0.60 -5.87 -9.94
C ALA A 142 1.50 -5.07 -8.99
N ASP A 143 1.40 -5.31 -7.68
CA ASP A 143 2.17 -4.61 -6.64
C ASP A 143 3.52 -5.29 -6.36
N HIS A 144 3.82 -6.39 -7.06
CA HIS A 144 5.02 -7.21 -6.83
C HIS A 144 5.16 -7.65 -5.37
N LEU A 145 4.08 -8.22 -4.80
CA LEU A 145 4.07 -8.70 -3.41
C LEU A 145 4.42 -10.19 -3.35
N THR A 146 5.29 -10.56 -2.42
CA THR A 146 5.74 -11.91 -2.12
C THR A 146 6.07 -12.01 -0.62
N LYS A 147 6.60 -13.14 -0.18
CA LYS A 147 6.96 -13.35 1.25
C LYS A 147 7.82 -12.21 1.81
N TYR A 148 8.78 -11.73 1.02
CA TYR A 148 9.63 -10.58 1.33
C TYR A 148 9.69 -9.68 0.10
N THR A 149 9.33 -8.42 0.26
CA THR A 149 9.14 -7.50 -0.87
C THR A 149 10.26 -6.47 -1.04
N GLY A 150 11.32 -6.57 -0.24
CA GLY A 150 12.47 -5.66 -0.24
C GLY A 150 13.41 -5.89 -1.43
N PHE A 151 12.92 -5.65 -2.63
CA PHE A 151 13.67 -5.69 -3.88
C PHE A 151 13.18 -4.56 -4.81
N VAL A 152 13.98 -4.23 -5.81
CA VAL A 152 13.60 -3.29 -6.86
C VAL A 152 12.82 -3.98 -7.96
N VAL A 153 11.88 -3.24 -8.58
CA VAL A 153 11.07 -3.73 -9.69
C VAL A 153 11.70 -3.25 -10.99
N ASP A 154 12.86 -3.81 -11.32
CA ASP A 154 13.50 -3.53 -12.59
C ASP A 154 13.07 -4.54 -13.65
N ARG A 155 13.05 -4.12 -14.91
CA ARG A 155 12.87 -5.06 -16.02
C ARG A 155 14.09 -5.97 -16.06
N PRO A 156 13.91 -7.32 -16.14
CA PRO A 156 15.04 -8.20 -16.33
C PRO A 156 15.69 -7.83 -17.65
N GLY A 157 17.02 -7.79 -17.66
CA GLY A 157 17.74 -7.62 -18.91
C GLY A 157 17.42 -8.74 -19.91
N PRO A 158 17.81 -8.61 -21.19
CA PRO A 158 17.57 -9.63 -22.23
C PRO A 158 18.04 -11.02 -21.82
N ALA A 159 19.00 -11.08 -20.91
CA ALA A 159 19.52 -12.31 -20.33
C ALA A 159 18.50 -13.14 -19.55
N MET A 160 17.34 -12.59 -19.19
CA MET A 160 16.27 -13.27 -18.42
C MET A 160 15.03 -13.58 -19.26
N GLN A 161 15.13 -13.49 -20.58
CA GLN A 161 14.04 -13.89 -21.48
C GLN A 161 14.24 -15.32 -21.96
N ASP A 162 13.13 -16.08 -22.03
CA ASP A 162 13.06 -17.46 -22.51
C ASP A 162 14.03 -18.41 -21.79
N VAL A 163 14.11 -18.29 -20.46
CA VAL A 163 14.99 -19.07 -19.60
C VAL A 163 14.24 -20.17 -18.86
N VAL A 164 14.96 -21.22 -18.49
CA VAL A 164 14.51 -22.24 -17.55
C VAL A 164 15.01 -21.84 -16.16
N LEU A 165 14.08 -21.64 -15.21
CA LEU A 165 14.40 -21.29 -13.83
C LEU A 165 14.56 -22.55 -12.98
N VAL A 166 15.68 -22.66 -12.28
CA VAL A 166 15.94 -23.65 -11.25
C VAL A 166 16.06 -22.93 -9.91
N ILE A 167 15.17 -23.23 -8.98
CA ILE A 167 15.05 -22.47 -7.73
C ILE A 167 15.92 -23.11 -6.65
N ASP A 168 16.94 -22.39 -6.21
CA ASP A 168 17.77 -22.76 -5.07
C ASP A 168 17.07 -22.48 -3.75
N GLN A 169 17.40 -23.24 -2.72
CA GLN A 169 16.94 -23.07 -1.35
C GLN A 169 18.13 -23.07 -0.39
N THR A 170 17.90 -22.61 0.83
CA THR A 170 18.97 -22.62 1.85
C THR A 170 19.27 -24.05 2.30
N PHE A 171 20.54 -24.38 2.42
CA PHE A 171 20.98 -25.69 2.89
C PHE A 171 20.44 -26.00 4.28
N GLY A 172 19.85 -27.19 4.44
CA GLY A 172 19.22 -27.61 5.69
C GLY A 172 17.90 -26.92 5.99
N ASP A 173 17.20 -26.39 4.98
CA ASP A 173 15.84 -25.86 5.12
C ASP A 173 14.88 -26.94 5.65
N ALA A 174 13.94 -26.54 6.53
CA ALA A 174 13.00 -27.47 7.15
C ALA A 174 12.07 -28.14 6.12
N ALA A 175 11.57 -27.37 5.14
CA ALA A 175 10.68 -27.89 4.10
C ALA A 175 11.41 -28.86 3.17
N VAL A 176 12.69 -28.63 2.87
CA VAL A 176 13.51 -29.54 2.06
C VAL A 176 13.70 -30.86 2.80
N ARG A 177 14.11 -30.81 4.08
CA ARG A 177 14.29 -32.03 4.90
C ARG A 177 12.99 -32.80 5.09
N ALA A 178 11.89 -32.10 5.37
CA ALA A 178 10.58 -32.71 5.54
C ALA A 178 10.09 -33.39 4.25
N SER A 179 10.43 -32.86 3.09
CA SER A 179 10.17 -33.49 1.79
C SER A 179 11.05 -34.72 1.49
N GLY A 180 11.95 -35.11 2.39
CA GLY A 180 12.92 -36.18 2.13
C GLY A 180 13.97 -35.82 1.07
N ALA A 181 14.09 -34.52 0.76
CA ALA A 181 15.00 -34.03 -0.26
C ALA A 181 16.38 -33.66 0.31
N ASP A 182 17.40 -33.84 -0.51
CA ASP A 182 18.79 -33.62 -0.15
C ASP A 182 19.57 -32.95 -1.32
N ARG A 183 20.90 -32.89 -1.20
CA ARG A 183 21.76 -32.38 -2.25
C ARG A 183 21.65 -33.20 -3.56
N GLY A 184 21.37 -34.49 -3.47
CA GLY A 184 21.14 -35.36 -4.63
C GLY A 184 19.89 -34.95 -5.38
N THR A 185 18.82 -34.60 -4.68
CA THR A 185 17.57 -34.10 -5.27
C THR A 185 17.81 -32.81 -6.07
N PHE A 186 18.57 -31.85 -5.53
CA PHE A 186 18.90 -30.62 -6.26
C PHE A 186 19.76 -30.88 -7.50
N LYS A 187 20.73 -31.82 -7.42
CA LYS A 187 21.52 -32.23 -8.58
C LYS A 187 20.63 -32.89 -9.65
N ARG A 188 19.71 -33.77 -9.26
CA ARG A 188 18.74 -34.38 -10.19
C ARG A 188 17.85 -33.31 -10.83
N MET A 189 17.38 -32.34 -10.06
CA MET A 189 16.56 -31.24 -10.56
C MET A 189 17.28 -30.46 -11.67
N LEU A 190 18.54 -30.11 -11.47
CA LEU A 190 19.33 -29.41 -12.49
C LEU A 190 19.60 -30.28 -13.70
N ALA A 191 19.92 -31.58 -13.51
CA ALA A 191 20.12 -32.52 -14.60
C ALA A 191 18.84 -32.72 -15.44
N LEU A 192 17.68 -32.81 -14.78
CA LEU A 192 16.38 -32.92 -15.42
C LEU A 192 16.07 -31.65 -16.24
N ALA A 193 16.27 -30.47 -15.68
CA ALA A 193 16.08 -29.20 -16.38
C ALA A 193 16.97 -29.11 -17.64
N ARG A 194 18.22 -29.58 -17.56
CA ARG A 194 19.15 -29.64 -18.71
C ARG A 194 18.70 -30.63 -19.79
N ALA A 195 18.19 -31.78 -19.38
CA ALA A 195 17.74 -32.84 -20.28
C ALA A 195 16.44 -32.47 -21.01
N GLU A 196 15.47 -31.92 -20.29
CA GLU A 196 14.18 -31.52 -20.85
C GLU A 196 14.28 -30.23 -21.72
N HIS A 197 15.32 -29.42 -21.50
CA HIS A 197 15.56 -28.18 -22.25
C HIS A 197 16.99 -28.11 -22.81
N PRO A 198 17.34 -28.95 -23.79
CA PRO A 198 18.74 -29.12 -24.23
C PRO A 198 19.33 -27.88 -24.90
N THR A 199 18.52 -26.96 -25.40
CA THR A 199 18.96 -25.72 -26.06
C THR A 199 18.74 -24.47 -25.23
N ALA A 200 17.95 -24.54 -24.15
CA ALA A 200 17.60 -23.38 -23.36
C ALA A 200 18.72 -22.96 -22.39
N ARG A 201 18.72 -21.70 -22.04
CA ARG A 201 19.54 -21.17 -20.94
C ARG A 201 18.89 -21.53 -19.62
N ILE A 202 19.69 -21.97 -18.67
CA ILE A 202 19.26 -22.32 -17.33
C ILE A 202 19.77 -21.26 -16.36
N VAL A 203 18.85 -20.73 -15.57
CA VAL A 203 19.15 -19.73 -14.55
C VAL A 203 18.82 -20.30 -13.18
N ILE A 204 19.84 -20.49 -12.37
CA ILE A 204 19.69 -20.92 -10.98
C ILE A 204 19.42 -19.67 -10.14
N LYS A 205 18.18 -19.49 -9.67
CA LYS A 205 17.82 -18.37 -8.80
C LYS A 205 18.28 -18.66 -7.37
N THR A 206 19.33 -17.99 -6.96
CA THR A 206 19.90 -18.13 -5.61
C THR A 206 18.98 -17.53 -4.56
N HIS A 207 18.86 -18.21 -3.40
CA HIS A 207 18.06 -17.73 -2.29
C HIS A 207 18.62 -16.42 -1.70
N PRO A 208 17.76 -15.43 -1.31
CA PRO A 208 18.25 -14.15 -0.78
C PRO A 208 19.18 -14.27 0.45
N GLU A 209 18.93 -15.21 1.37
CA GLU A 209 19.80 -15.44 2.53
C GLU A 209 21.18 -16.01 2.12
N THR A 210 21.23 -16.73 1.00
CA THR A 210 22.50 -17.23 0.45
C THR A 210 23.28 -16.10 -0.19
N VAL A 211 22.61 -15.23 -0.93
CA VAL A 211 23.22 -14.02 -1.51
C VAL A 211 23.79 -13.10 -0.42
N ALA A 212 23.06 -12.97 0.69
CA ALA A 212 23.50 -12.18 1.85
C ALA A 212 24.59 -12.86 2.70
N GLY A 213 25.02 -14.08 2.34
CA GLY A 213 26.05 -14.82 3.08
C GLY A 213 25.60 -15.40 4.42
N HIS A 214 24.31 -15.40 4.73
CA HIS A 214 23.78 -15.90 6.02
C HIS A 214 23.68 -17.43 6.06
N ARG A 215 23.41 -18.05 4.92
CA ARG A 215 23.27 -19.52 4.79
C ARG A 215 23.76 -19.98 3.43
N ASN A 216 24.35 -21.16 3.35
CA ASN A 216 24.71 -21.77 2.06
C ASN A 216 23.45 -22.17 1.28
N GLY A 217 23.51 -22.13 -0.05
CA GLY A 217 22.57 -22.79 -0.94
C GLY A 217 22.98 -24.23 -1.25
N TYR A 218 22.18 -24.89 -2.05
CA TYR A 218 22.50 -26.22 -2.59
C TYR A 218 23.39 -26.15 -3.82
N TYR A 219 23.33 -25.06 -4.59
CA TYR A 219 24.14 -24.84 -5.77
C TYR A 219 25.33 -23.92 -5.52
N ARG A 220 26.35 -24.10 -6.32
CA ARG A 220 27.62 -23.33 -6.31
C ARG A 220 28.04 -23.00 -7.73
N THR A 221 29.04 -22.14 -7.89
CA THR A 221 29.61 -21.79 -9.19
C THR A 221 30.09 -23.02 -9.98
N ALA A 222 30.52 -24.07 -9.29
CA ALA A 222 30.91 -25.35 -9.93
C ALA A 222 29.73 -26.10 -10.60
N ASP A 223 28.50 -25.75 -10.30
CA ASP A 223 27.31 -26.33 -10.96
C ASP A 223 26.94 -25.57 -12.25
N CYS A 224 27.63 -24.47 -12.55
CA CYS A 224 27.45 -23.66 -13.76
C CYS A 224 28.24 -24.22 -14.94
N ASP A 225 27.75 -23.93 -16.14
CA ASP A 225 28.41 -24.24 -17.42
C ASP A 225 28.09 -23.13 -18.45
N ALA A 226 28.37 -23.34 -19.72
CA ALA A 226 28.12 -22.38 -20.79
C ALA A 226 26.66 -21.94 -20.92
N ARG A 227 25.69 -22.77 -20.46
CA ARG A 227 24.24 -22.52 -20.52
C ARG A 227 23.60 -22.33 -19.15
N THR A 228 24.30 -22.63 -18.07
CA THR A 228 23.80 -22.58 -16.70
C THR A 228 24.50 -21.51 -15.91
N THR A 229 23.75 -20.55 -15.35
CA THR A 229 24.30 -19.42 -14.57
C THR A 229 23.59 -19.26 -13.23
N LEU A 230 24.32 -18.78 -12.22
CA LEU A 230 23.72 -18.33 -10.95
C LEU A 230 23.19 -16.91 -11.11
N TYR A 231 21.99 -16.68 -10.60
CA TYR A 231 21.35 -15.36 -10.57
C TYR A 231 21.15 -14.88 -9.14
N THR A 232 21.91 -13.87 -8.74
CA THR A 232 21.98 -13.36 -7.36
C THR A 232 21.31 -12.00 -7.18
N ALA A 233 20.86 -11.36 -8.26
CA ALA A 233 20.25 -10.03 -8.16
C ALA A 233 18.94 -10.05 -7.35
N ALA A 234 18.76 -9.02 -6.52
CA ALA A 234 17.56 -8.80 -5.72
C ALA A 234 16.47 -8.13 -6.57
N VAL A 235 15.87 -8.90 -7.48
CA VAL A 235 14.84 -8.46 -8.42
C VAL A 235 13.52 -9.18 -8.09
N SER A 236 12.42 -8.56 -8.48
CA SER A 236 11.07 -9.12 -8.28
C SER A 236 10.94 -10.54 -8.84
N PRO A 237 10.45 -11.50 -8.05
CA PRO A 237 10.08 -12.83 -8.56
C PRO A 237 9.11 -12.77 -9.75
N TRP A 238 8.14 -11.88 -9.72
CA TRP A 238 7.15 -11.71 -10.81
C TRP A 238 7.80 -11.29 -12.13
N THR A 239 8.80 -10.41 -12.06
CA THR A 239 9.55 -9.97 -13.23
C THR A 239 10.39 -11.10 -13.82
N ILE A 240 11.00 -11.94 -12.98
CA ILE A 240 11.78 -13.11 -13.40
C ILE A 240 10.86 -14.17 -14.02
N LEU A 241 9.72 -14.42 -13.38
CA LEU A 241 8.72 -15.39 -13.85
C LEU A 241 8.12 -15.00 -15.21
N ALA A 242 7.90 -13.71 -15.45
CA ALA A 242 7.38 -13.24 -16.75
C ALA A 242 8.29 -13.60 -17.94
N GLY A 243 9.60 -13.79 -17.71
CA GLY A 243 10.57 -14.21 -18.74
C GLY A 243 10.86 -15.70 -18.74
N ALA A 244 10.25 -16.49 -17.86
CA ALA A 244 10.54 -17.90 -17.72
C ALA A 244 9.75 -18.78 -18.71
N ARG A 245 10.42 -19.75 -19.31
CA ARG A 245 9.82 -20.84 -20.11
C ARG A 245 9.32 -21.97 -19.22
N ALA A 246 10.08 -22.32 -18.19
CA ALA A 246 9.78 -23.37 -17.24
C ALA A 246 10.38 -23.05 -15.87
N VAL A 247 9.80 -23.63 -14.81
CA VAL A 247 10.25 -23.43 -13.42
C VAL A 247 10.39 -24.78 -12.74
N TYR A 248 11.57 -25.04 -12.17
CA TYR A 248 11.90 -26.25 -11.41
C TYR A 248 12.17 -25.90 -9.96
N THR A 249 11.55 -26.61 -9.03
CA THR A 249 11.71 -26.37 -7.61
C THR A 249 11.62 -27.66 -6.79
N VAL A 250 12.17 -27.67 -5.59
CA VAL A 250 11.97 -28.77 -4.64
C VAL A 250 10.74 -28.48 -3.77
N SER A 251 10.83 -27.54 -2.85
CA SER A 251 9.73 -27.23 -1.91
C SER A 251 9.59 -25.72 -1.64
N SER A 252 10.19 -24.88 -2.51
CA SER A 252 10.17 -23.44 -2.33
C SER A 252 8.78 -22.85 -2.53
N GLN A 253 8.42 -21.85 -1.72
CA GLN A 253 7.22 -21.02 -1.94
C GLN A 253 7.23 -20.34 -3.33
N PHE A 254 8.40 -20.14 -3.94
CA PHE A 254 8.52 -19.61 -5.30
C PHE A 254 7.75 -20.46 -6.34
N GLY A 255 7.58 -21.77 -6.11
CA GLY A 255 6.73 -22.62 -6.94
C GLY A 255 5.26 -22.24 -6.88
N PHE A 256 4.76 -21.84 -5.72
CA PHE A 256 3.40 -21.29 -5.59
C PHE A 256 3.26 -19.94 -6.29
N GLU A 257 4.27 -19.07 -6.17
CA GLU A 257 4.33 -17.80 -6.91
C GLU A 257 4.38 -18.03 -8.44
N ALA A 258 5.10 -19.07 -8.88
CA ALA A 258 5.11 -19.47 -10.29
C ALA A 258 3.72 -19.90 -10.81
N MET A 259 2.94 -20.65 -10.01
CA MET A 259 1.54 -20.97 -10.35
C MET A 259 0.69 -19.70 -10.49
N ILE A 260 0.82 -18.75 -9.57
CA ILE A 260 0.11 -17.47 -9.62
C ILE A 260 0.51 -16.68 -10.88
N ALA A 261 1.77 -16.81 -11.34
CA ALA A 261 2.25 -16.20 -12.58
C ALA A 261 1.79 -16.95 -13.86
N GLY A 262 1.09 -18.08 -13.74
CA GLY A 262 0.57 -18.86 -14.85
C GLY A 262 1.45 -20.02 -15.29
N HIS A 263 2.52 -20.33 -14.56
CA HIS A 263 3.35 -21.51 -14.84
C HIS A 263 2.81 -22.78 -14.19
N ARG A 264 3.16 -23.91 -14.76
CA ARG A 264 3.02 -25.24 -14.14
C ARG A 264 4.40 -25.71 -13.67
N PRO A 265 4.82 -25.44 -12.42
CA PRO A 265 6.16 -25.76 -11.96
C PRO A 265 6.40 -27.27 -11.90
N VAL A 266 7.62 -27.69 -12.25
CA VAL A 266 8.13 -29.05 -12.03
C VAL A 266 8.63 -29.13 -10.59
N VAL A 267 8.05 -30.05 -9.80
CA VAL A 267 8.28 -30.15 -8.36
C VAL A 267 8.90 -31.51 -8.01
N LEU A 268 10.03 -31.47 -7.31
CA LEU A 268 10.77 -32.65 -6.87
C LEU A 268 10.66 -32.89 -5.34
N GLY A 269 9.86 -32.11 -4.65
CA GLY A 269 9.58 -32.24 -3.20
C GLY A 269 8.08 -32.35 -2.94
N GLN A 270 7.69 -32.09 -1.69
CA GLN A 270 6.31 -32.27 -1.23
C GLN A 270 5.72 -30.97 -0.65
N PRO A 271 5.82 -29.81 -1.31
CA PRO A 271 5.24 -28.57 -0.78
C PRO A 271 3.71 -28.66 -0.70
N PHE A 272 3.10 -27.73 0.03
CA PHE A 272 1.64 -27.72 0.23
C PHE A 272 0.83 -27.61 -1.06
N TYR A 273 1.42 -27.02 -2.11
CA TYR A 273 0.77 -26.80 -3.40
C TYR A 273 0.93 -27.97 -4.39
N ALA A 274 1.76 -28.98 -4.08
CA ALA A 274 1.94 -30.18 -4.90
C ALA A 274 0.87 -31.24 -4.62
N GLY A 275 0.54 -32.06 -5.63
CA GLY A 275 -0.42 -33.16 -5.53
C GLY A 275 -1.87 -32.81 -5.84
N TRP A 276 -2.18 -31.56 -6.18
CA TRP A 276 -3.54 -31.11 -6.47
C TRP A 276 -3.85 -30.94 -7.97
N GLY A 277 -2.95 -31.40 -8.85
CA GLY A 277 -3.09 -31.34 -10.31
C GLY A 277 -2.62 -30.04 -10.96
N LEU A 278 -2.03 -29.12 -10.20
CA LEU A 278 -1.58 -27.79 -10.66
C LEU A 278 -0.07 -27.74 -10.95
N SER A 279 0.70 -28.73 -10.51
CA SER A 279 2.14 -28.89 -10.72
C SER A 279 2.45 -30.13 -11.54
N ASP A 280 3.69 -30.24 -11.99
CA ASP A 280 4.28 -31.46 -12.55
C ASP A 280 5.15 -32.12 -11.46
N ASP A 281 4.55 -33.06 -10.75
CA ASP A 281 5.12 -33.67 -9.56
C ASP A 281 5.95 -34.92 -9.91
N ARG A 282 7.27 -34.87 -9.68
CA ARG A 282 8.22 -35.89 -10.17
C ARG A 282 8.61 -36.94 -9.13
N ASP A 283 8.59 -36.60 -7.85
CA ASP A 283 8.98 -37.50 -6.75
C ASP A 283 7.84 -37.64 -5.71
N PRO A 284 6.64 -38.14 -6.08
CA PRO A 284 5.50 -38.22 -5.16
C PRO A 284 5.75 -39.25 -4.04
N LEU A 285 5.53 -38.86 -2.79
CA LEU A 285 5.53 -39.78 -1.66
C LEU A 285 4.15 -40.43 -1.53
N PRO A 286 4.04 -41.79 -1.55
CA PRO A 286 2.75 -42.48 -1.54
C PRO A 286 1.82 -42.05 -0.40
N GLN A 287 2.36 -41.92 0.81
CA GLN A 287 1.58 -41.51 1.99
C GLN A 287 1.03 -40.08 1.90
N THR A 288 1.69 -39.18 1.17
CA THR A 288 1.24 -37.81 0.94
C THR A 288 0.18 -37.80 -0.16
N TRP A 289 0.44 -38.53 -1.25
CA TRP A 289 -0.47 -38.58 -2.39
C TRP A 289 -1.81 -39.25 -2.08
N SER A 290 -1.84 -40.25 -1.18
CA SER A 290 -3.09 -40.85 -0.73
C SER A 290 -4.06 -39.86 -0.10
N ARG A 291 -3.54 -38.78 0.49
CA ARG A 291 -4.34 -37.70 1.09
C ARG A 291 -4.67 -36.55 0.13
N ARG A 292 -3.91 -36.39 -0.96
CA ARG A 292 -4.04 -35.30 -1.95
C ARG A 292 -4.66 -35.80 -3.25
N SER A 293 -5.78 -36.52 -3.16
CA SER A 293 -6.47 -37.14 -4.31
C SER A 293 -7.35 -36.18 -5.10
N ARG A 294 -7.69 -35.01 -4.52
CA ARG A 294 -8.57 -34.02 -5.14
C ARG A 294 -7.82 -33.19 -6.18
N ARG A 295 -8.48 -32.89 -7.32
CA ARG A 295 -7.99 -31.88 -8.25
C ARG A 295 -8.59 -30.53 -7.92
N LEU A 296 -7.74 -29.51 -7.83
CA LEU A 296 -8.13 -28.14 -7.50
C LEU A 296 -7.86 -27.20 -8.67
N THR A 297 -8.58 -26.08 -8.70
CA THR A 297 -8.21 -24.91 -9.48
C THR A 297 -7.24 -24.02 -8.68
N LEU A 298 -6.50 -23.16 -9.37
CA LEU A 298 -5.57 -22.22 -8.69
C LEU A 298 -6.29 -21.29 -7.70
N PRO A 299 -7.47 -20.68 -8.02
CA PRO A 299 -8.24 -19.91 -7.04
C PRO A 299 -8.64 -20.70 -5.80
N GLN A 300 -8.97 -21.98 -5.91
CA GLN A 300 -9.28 -22.85 -4.76
C GLN A 300 -8.06 -23.08 -3.87
N LEU A 301 -6.92 -23.42 -4.48
CA LEU A 301 -5.65 -23.57 -3.75
C LEU A 301 -5.26 -22.28 -3.03
N PHE A 302 -5.36 -21.16 -3.74
CA PHE A 302 -5.04 -19.83 -3.20
C PHE A 302 -6.00 -19.44 -2.07
N ALA A 303 -7.29 -19.64 -2.22
CA ALA A 303 -8.30 -19.32 -1.21
C ALA A 303 -8.02 -20.06 0.11
N ALA A 304 -7.75 -21.36 0.05
CA ALA A 304 -7.40 -22.15 1.22
C ALA A 304 -6.11 -21.64 1.86
N ALA A 305 -5.03 -21.49 1.07
CA ALA A 305 -3.71 -21.16 1.58
C ALA A 305 -3.58 -19.71 2.08
N MET A 306 -4.25 -18.74 1.44
CA MET A 306 -4.02 -17.33 1.69
C MET A 306 -5.18 -16.64 2.41
N ILE A 307 -6.42 -17.11 2.24
CA ILE A 307 -7.60 -16.46 2.82
C ILE A 307 -8.06 -17.19 4.09
N LEU A 308 -8.22 -18.52 4.02
CA LEU A 308 -8.83 -19.30 5.10
C LEU A 308 -7.84 -19.74 6.19
N TYR A 309 -6.64 -20.14 5.81
CA TYR A 309 -5.66 -20.74 6.72
C TYR A 309 -4.92 -19.73 7.61
N PRO A 310 -4.38 -18.58 7.10
CA PRO A 310 -3.64 -17.62 7.92
C PRO A 310 -4.53 -16.76 8.80
N ARG A 311 -3.93 -16.21 9.86
CA ARG A 311 -4.47 -15.12 10.67
C ARG A 311 -3.70 -13.86 10.34
N TRP A 312 -4.32 -12.97 9.54
CA TRP A 312 -3.74 -11.69 9.14
C TRP A 312 -3.96 -10.63 10.21
N TYR A 313 -3.07 -9.67 10.29
CA TYR A 313 -3.06 -8.62 11.31
C TYR A 313 -2.93 -7.23 10.71
N ASP A 314 -3.81 -6.33 11.13
CA ASP A 314 -3.76 -4.91 10.82
C ASP A 314 -2.98 -4.16 11.91
N PRO A 315 -1.75 -3.68 11.63
CA PRO A 315 -0.93 -2.98 12.62
C PRO A 315 -1.45 -1.58 12.98
N TYR A 316 -2.34 -1.02 12.17
CA TYR A 316 -2.89 0.32 12.38
C TYR A 316 -4.11 0.31 13.28
N ARG A 317 -4.92 -0.74 13.21
CA ARG A 317 -6.15 -0.92 14.01
C ARG A 317 -5.98 -1.88 15.18
N ASP A 318 -4.83 -2.56 15.25
CA ASP A 318 -4.48 -3.57 16.27
C ASP A 318 -5.55 -4.68 16.38
N CYS A 319 -5.93 -5.26 15.24
CA CYS A 319 -6.93 -6.32 15.14
C CYS A 319 -6.56 -7.36 14.08
N LEU A 320 -7.22 -8.52 14.10
CA LEU A 320 -7.20 -9.44 12.97
C LEU A 320 -7.92 -8.80 11.77
N CYS A 321 -7.47 -9.13 10.57
CA CYS A 321 -8.01 -8.53 9.36
C CYS A 321 -8.09 -9.53 8.20
N SER A 322 -8.68 -9.11 7.08
CA SER A 322 -8.71 -9.88 5.85
C SER A 322 -7.37 -9.86 5.13
N LEU A 323 -7.19 -10.79 4.18
CA LEU A 323 -6.01 -10.80 3.29
C LEU A 323 -5.87 -9.49 2.53
N GLU A 324 -6.97 -8.91 2.06
CA GLU A 324 -6.99 -7.66 1.29
C GLU A 324 -6.39 -6.50 2.10
N THR A 325 -6.75 -6.40 3.39
CA THR A 325 -6.17 -5.40 4.30
C THR A 325 -4.67 -5.63 4.52
N ALA A 326 -4.25 -6.88 4.66
CA ALA A 326 -2.83 -7.23 4.76
C ALA A 326 -2.05 -6.90 3.48
N LEU A 327 -2.64 -7.16 2.29
CA LEU A 327 -2.06 -6.80 0.99
C LEU A 327 -1.90 -5.28 0.86
N GLN A 328 -2.93 -4.51 1.17
CA GLN A 328 -2.88 -3.04 1.15
C GLN A 328 -1.81 -2.49 2.09
N THR A 329 -1.71 -3.05 3.28
CA THR A 329 -0.67 -2.71 4.27
C THR A 329 0.73 -3.00 3.73
N LEU A 330 0.93 -4.21 3.20
CA LEU A 330 2.23 -4.62 2.64
C LEU A 330 2.59 -3.78 1.40
N ALA A 331 1.63 -3.49 0.53
CA ALA A 331 1.83 -2.65 -0.65
C ALA A 331 2.29 -1.23 -0.28
N ALA A 332 1.62 -0.59 0.69
CA ALA A 332 2.00 0.75 1.16
C ALA A 332 3.42 0.78 1.78
N GLN A 333 3.75 -0.20 2.62
CA GLN A 333 5.08 -0.33 3.23
C GLN A 333 6.16 -0.66 2.18
N THR A 334 5.84 -1.53 1.22
CA THR A 334 6.74 -1.91 0.12
C THR A 334 7.05 -0.74 -0.78
N ARG A 335 6.03 0.04 -1.18
CA ARG A 335 6.21 1.25 -1.97
C ARG A 335 7.13 2.24 -1.25
N ALA A 336 6.88 2.46 0.04
CA ALA A 336 7.72 3.35 0.84
C ALA A 336 9.17 2.88 0.87
N TRP A 337 9.42 1.58 1.06
CA TRP A 337 10.76 1.05 1.06
C TRP A 337 11.43 1.20 -0.32
N ARG A 338 10.75 0.83 -1.40
CA ARG A 338 11.30 0.92 -2.77
C ARG A 338 11.68 2.34 -3.15
N GLU A 339 10.90 3.33 -2.74
CA GLU A 339 11.17 4.73 -3.02
C GLU A 339 12.28 5.32 -2.13
N ASP A 340 12.42 4.86 -0.87
CA ASP A 340 13.20 5.54 0.17
C ASP A 340 14.51 4.82 0.55
N HIS A 341 14.70 3.53 0.25
CA HIS A 341 15.84 2.75 0.75
C HIS A 341 17.21 3.30 0.32
N MET A 342 17.31 3.94 -0.84
CA MET A 342 18.53 4.62 -1.29
C MET A 342 18.77 5.94 -0.55
N GLY A 343 17.74 6.50 0.09
CA GLY A 343 17.75 7.77 0.79
C GLY A 343 17.53 8.98 -0.13
N TRP A 344 17.30 10.14 0.51
CA TRP A 344 16.94 11.37 -0.16
C TRP A 344 17.87 12.53 0.21
N VAL A 345 18.22 13.33 -0.78
CA VAL A 345 18.73 14.70 -0.62
C VAL A 345 17.59 15.64 -0.99
N ALA A 346 17.22 16.52 -0.08
CA ALA A 346 16.07 17.41 -0.25
C ALA A 346 16.48 18.88 -0.22
N THR A 347 15.99 19.66 -1.19
CA THR A 347 16.22 21.10 -1.30
C THR A 347 14.91 21.86 -1.41
N GLY A 348 14.94 23.20 -1.17
CA GLY A 348 13.74 24.05 -1.21
C GLY A 348 12.76 23.83 -0.04
N MET A 349 13.14 23.10 1.01
CA MET A 349 12.28 22.74 2.13
C MET A 349 12.34 23.77 3.25
N ARG A 350 11.17 24.37 3.59
CA ARG A 350 11.03 25.21 4.79
C ARG A 350 11.34 24.40 6.05
N LEU A 351 11.89 25.03 7.07
CA LEU A 351 12.34 24.36 8.31
C LEU A 351 11.25 23.49 8.95
N TRP A 352 10.03 24.01 9.08
CA TRP A 352 8.92 23.29 9.69
C TRP A 352 8.48 22.03 8.91
N LYS A 353 8.72 21.99 7.59
CA LYS A 353 8.41 20.82 6.75
C LYS A 353 9.44 19.69 6.90
N ARG A 354 10.66 19.98 7.35
CA ARG A 354 11.74 18.98 7.45
C ARG A 354 11.41 17.83 8.39
N GLY A 355 10.76 18.11 9.52
CA GLY A 355 10.31 17.10 10.47
C GLY A 355 9.30 16.11 9.85
N PRO A 356 8.17 16.58 9.33
CA PRO A 356 7.22 15.73 8.61
C PRO A 356 7.84 14.94 7.45
N LEU A 357 8.66 15.58 6.60
CA LEU A 357 9.34 14.89 5.49
C LEU A 357 10.27 13.79 5.99
N GLN A 358 11.02 14.03 7.08
CA GLN A 358 11.87 13.01 7.70
C GLN A 358 11.04 11.81 8.20
N GLN A 359 9.81 12.04 8.69
CA GLN A 359 8.91 10.95 9.10
C GLN A 359 8.40 10.14 7.90
N PHE A 360 8.01 10.80 6.81
CA PHE A 360 7.52 10.15 5.59
C PHE A 360 8.60 9.35 4.86
N PHE A 361 9.77 9.97 4.63
CA PHE A 361 10.77 9.48 3.67
C PHE A 361 12.09 9.05 4.30
N GLY A 362 12.27 9.32 5.58
CA GLY A 362 13.55 9.07 6.26
C GLY A 362 13.58 7.85 7.16
N GLN A 363 12.61 6.94 7.06
CA GLN A 363 12.50 5.76 7.94
C GLN A 363 13.59 4.71 7.68
N HIS A 364 13.98 4.52 6.43
CA HIS A 364 14.98 3.54 6.04
C HIS A 364 16.39 4.14 6.00
N LYS A 365 16.48 5.40 5.59
CA LYS A 365 17.73 6.16 5.57
C LYS A 365 17.42 7.62 5.83
N ARG A 366 18.13 8.22 6.80
CA ARG A 366 17.93 9.62 7.19
C ARG A 366 18.09 10.54 5.98
N MET A 367 17.11 11.44 5.77
CA MET A 367 17.16 12.46 4.73
C MET A 367 18.24 13.49 5.01
N ARG A 368 18.87 14.00 3.96
CA ARG A 368 19.79 15.15 4.01
C ARG A 368 19.09 16.36 3.42
N PHE A 369 19.06 17.47 4.17
CA PHE A 369 18.50 18.75 3.70
C PHE A 369 19.63 19.69 3.34
N GLN A 370 19.62 20.19 2.10
CA GLN A 370 20.62 21.11 1.58
C GLN A 370 19.95 22.36 1.02
N ALA A 371 20.60 23.52 1.18
CA ALA A 371 20.09 24.79 0.66
C ALA A 371 20.21 24.82 -0.88
N GLN A 372 21.29 24.29 -1.42
CA GLN A 372 21.57 24.21 -2.85
C GLN A 372 22.13 22.82 -3.21
N VAL A 373 21.74 22.32 -4.38
CA VAL A 373 22.22 21.07 -4.95
C VAL A 373 22.67 21.38 -6.39
N ASN A 374 23.96 21.29 -6.64
CA ASN A 374 24.58 21.67 -7.92
C ASN A 374 25.09 20.46 -8.72
N ARG A 375 24.92 19.24 -8.20
CA ARG A 375 25.32 17.99 -8.84
C ARG A 375 24.42 16.85 -8.42
N ASP A 376 24.36 15.81 -9.25
CA ASP A 376 23.62 14.60 -8.95
C ASP A 376 24.07 14.00 -7.59
N PRO A 377 23.16 13.80 -6.63
CA PRO A 377 23.46 13.22 -5.32
C PRO A 377 23.57 11.70 -5.33
N ALA A 378 23.58 11.03 -6.48
CA ALA A 378 23.61 9.56 -6.58
C ALA A 378 24.59 8.93 -5.58
N PRO A 379 24.29 7.75 -5.01
CA PRO A 379 23.12 6.89 -5.29
C PRO A 379 21.81 7.34 -4.60
N GLN A 380 21.79 8.47 -3.86
CA GLN A 380 20.58 9.02 -3.25
C GLN A 380 19.72 9.73 -4.30
N ARG A 381 18.41 9.76 -4.09
CA ARG A 381 17.48 10.47 -4.96
C ARG A 381 17.41 11.95 -4.56
N LEU A 382 17.18 12.81 -5.53
CA LEU A 382 16.98 14.24 -5.30
C LEU A 382 15.49 14.55 -5.14
N MET A 383 15.15 15.39 -4.15
CA MET A 383 13.78 15.84 -3.90
C MET A 383 13.74 17.36 -3.78
N VAL A 384 12.74 17.99 -4.39
CA VAL A 384 12.48 19.44 -4.29
C VAL A 384 11.02 19.69 -3.96
N TRP A 385 10.73 20.70 -3.14
CA TRP A 385 9.35 21.18 -3.00
C TRP A 385 8.90 21.76 -4.35
N ALA A 386 7.76 21.30 -4.89
CA ALA A 386 7.38 21.54 -6.29
C ALA A 386 7.38 23.03 -6.67
N GLY A 387 6.85 23.93 -5.81
CA GLY A 387 6.89 25.37 -6.03
C GLY A 387 8.29 26.01 -5.87
N LYS A 388 9.35 25.23 -5.71
CA LYS A 388 10.76 25.69 -5.60
C LYS A 388 11.68 25.01 -6.60
N THR A 389 11.11 24.32 -7.57
CA THR A 389 11.90 23.70 -8.65
C THR A 389 12.52 24.76 -9.57
N THR A 390 13.57 24.35 -10.25
CA THR A 390 14.27 25.13 -11.26
C THR A 390 14.66 24.20 -12.42
N PRO A 391 14.84 24.70 -13.64
CA PRO A 391 15.30 23.87 -14.75
C PRO A 391 16.59 23.09 -14.47
N ALA A 392 17.49 23.65 -13.66
CA ALA A 392 18.72 22.97 -13.25
C ALA A 392 18.45 21.76 -12.31
N LEU A 393 17.50 21.85 -11.40
CA LEU A 393 17.08 20.74 -10.54
C LEU A 393 16.34 19.66 -11.33
N ASP A 394 15.49 20.07 -12.28
CA ASP A 394 14.80 19.14 -13.18
C ASP A 394 15.80 18.35 -14.05
N ALA A 395 16.83 19.03 -14.55
CA ALA A 395 17.92 18.37 -15.32
C ALA A 395 18.71 17.36 -14.48
N LEU A 396 18.75 17.51 -13.14
CA LEU A 396 19.33 16.55 -12.21
C LEU A 396 18.35 15.43 -11.81
N GLY A 397 17.17 15.35 -12.42
CA GLY A 397 16.15 14.34 -12.10
C GLY A 397 15.49 14.53 -10.74
N ALA A 398 15.29 15.79 -10.31
CA ALA A 398 14.63 16.08 -9.04
C ALA A 398 13.18 15.60 -9.04
N VAL A 399 12.78 14.89 -7.99
CA VAL A 399 11.40 14.50 -7.73
C VAL A 399 10.67 15.65 -7.03
N HIS A 400 9.55 16.08 -7.59
CA HIS A 400 8.72 17.14 -7.01
C HIS A 400 7.85 16.59 -5.90
N VAL A 401 7.90 17.21 -4.72
CA VAL A 401 7.04 16.84 -3.60
C VAL A 401 6.04 17.95 -3.29
N GLU A 402 4.80 17.57 -3.02
CA GLU A 402 3.72 18.49 -2.65
C GLU A 402 2.70 17.82 -1.73
N ASP A 403 1.83 18.61 -1.10
CA ASP A 403 0.71 18.12 -0.29
C ASP A 403 -0.25 17.26 -1.13
N GLY A 404 -0.69 16.13 -0.58
CA GLY A 404 -1.68 15.26 -1.21
C GLY A 404 -3.13 15.73 -0.99
N PHE A 405 -4.10 14.95 -1.49
CA PHE A 405 -5.51 15.35 -1.55
C PHE A 405 -6.30 15.08 -0.25
N LEU A 406 -5.81 14.21 0.64
CA LEU A 406 -6.31 14.05 2.02
C LEU A 406 -5.21 14.51 2.97
N ARG A 407 -5.18 15.83 3.25
CA ARG A 407 -4.01 16.46 3.86
C ARG A 407 -4.01 16.42 5.39
N SER A 408 -5.06 16.93 6.02
CA SER A 408 -5.03 17.16 7.47
C SER A 408 -6.42 17.55 8.00
N ARG A 409 -6.51 17.72 9.31
CA ARG A 409 -7.58 18.49 9.95
C ARG A 409 -7.01 19.87 10.30
N GLY A 410 -7.28 20.86 9.45
CA GLY A 410 -6.74 22.21 9.53
C GLY A 410 -5.84 22.58 8.36
N LEU A 411 -5.50 23.87 8.27
CA LEU A 411 -4.76 24.44 7.14
C LEU A 411 -3.25 24.24 7.26
N GLY A 412 -2.56 24.30 6.12
CA GLY A 412 -1.09 24.30 6.07
C GLY A 412 -0.48 25.57 6.69
N ALA A 413 -1.21 26.68 6.67
CA ALA A 413 -0.82 27.92 7.34
C ALA A 413 -0.69 27.76 8.86
N ASP A 414 -1.45 26.83 9.46
CA ASP A 414 -1.37 26.49 10.89
C ASP A 414 -0.20 25.54 11.23
N LEU A 415 0.71 25.28 10.29
CA LEU A 415 1.86 24.38 10.41
C LEU A 415 1.48 22.95 10.79
N ILE A 416 0.28 22.49 10.41
CA ILE A 416 -0.17 21.12 10.67
C ILE A 416 0.55 20.16 9.73
N PRO A 417 1.18 19.10 10.27
CA PRO A 417 1.81 18.07 9.45
C PRO A 417 0.81 17.42 8.47
N PRO A 418 1.21 17.17 7.22
CA PRO A 418 0.37 16.47 6.26
C PRO A 418 0.24 14.98 6.61
N LEU A 419 -0.90 14.38 6.27
CA LEU A 419 -1.14 12.93 6.32
C LEU A 419 -0.89 12.26 4.97
N SER A 420 -0.82 13.06 3.90
CA SER A 420 -0.49 12.60 2.55
C SER A 420 0.45 13.58 1.85
N LEU A 421 1.38 13.02 1.10
CA LEU A 421 2.29 13.74 0.22
C LEU A 421 2.33 13.04 -1.14
N VAL A 422 2.53 13.81 -2.20
CA VAL A 422 2.76 13.28 -3.54
C VAL A 422 4.22 13.46 -3.94
N CYS A 423 4.74 12.50 -4.71
CA CYS A 423 6.07 12.54 -5.31
C CYS A 423 5.93 12.34 -6.81
N ASP A 424 6.31 13.34 -7.60
CA ASP A 424 6.20 13.33 -9.04
C ASP A 424 7.56 13.57 -9.69
N ASP A 425 7.99 12.65 -10.52
CA ASP A 425 9.29 12.69 -11.21
C ASP A 425 9.20 13.18 -12.65
N LEU A 426 7.99 13.54 -13.10
CA LEU A 426 7.72 14.03 -14.43
C LEU A 426 7.33 15.51 -14.41
N GLY A 427 6.39 15.87 -13.55
CA GLY A 427 5.85 17.20 -13.39
C GLY A 427 5.23 17.42 -12.01
N ILE A 428 4.05 18.01 -11.96
CA ILE A 428 3.24 18.11 -10.74
C ILE A 428 1.76 18.28 -11.12
N TYR A 429 0.86 17.72 -10.35
CA TYR A 429 -0.57 17.61 -10.65
C TYR A 429 -1.32 18.94 -10.93
N TYR A 430 -0.79 20.08 -10.50
CA TYR A 430 -1.41 21.40 -10.71
C TYR A 430 -0.82 22.19 -11.88
N ASP A 431 0.19 21.66 -12.57
CA ASP A 431 0.79 22.26 -13.76
C ASP A 431 0.37 21.51 -15.03
N PRO A 432 -0.64 21.99 -15.77
CA PRO A 432 -1.08 21.35 -17.01
C PRO A 432 -0.14 21.59 -18.19
N GLY A 433 0.86 22.46 -18.06
CA GLY A 433 1.85 22.75 -19.10
C GLY A 433 2.89 21.64 -19.26
N ARG A 434 2.96 20.70 -18.33
CA ARG A 434 3.88 19.57 -18.34
C ARG A 434 3.16 18.31 -17.87
N GLU A 435 3.37 17.20 -18.58
CA GLU A 435 2.82 15.91 -18.17
C GLU A 435 3.29 15.54 -16.75
N SER A 436 2.37 15.21 -15.87
CA SER A 436 2.65 14.73 -14.53
C SER A 436 2.51 13.21 -14.44
N ARG A 437 3.11 12.61 -13.40
CA ARG A 437 2.90 11.20 -13.08
C ARG A 437 1.42 10.90 -12.84
N LEU A 438 0.69 11.83 -12.18
CA LEU A 438 -0.75 11.67 -11.97
C LEU A 438 -1.50 11.59 -13.31
N GLU A 439 -1.16 12.44 -14.26
CA GLU A 439 -1.79 12.45 -15.59
C GLU A 439 -1.62 11.10 -16.31
N ARG A 440 -0.41 10.51 -16.26
CA ARG A 440 -0.17 9.15 -16.77
C ARG A 440 -0.97 8.08 -16.03
N MET A 441 -1.06 8.18 -14.70
CA MET A 441 -1.83 7.23 -13.89
C MET A 441 -3.32 7.30 -14.21
N ILE A 442 -3.87 8.52 -14.39
CA ILE A 442 -5.27 8.70 -14.77
C ILE A 442 -5.50 8.12 -16.17
N ALA A 443 -4.64 8.40 -17.13
CA ALA A 443 -4.77 7.85 -18.48
C ALA A 443 -4.71 6.31 -18.49
N ALA A 444 -3.82 5.72 -17.70
CA ALA A 444 -3.68 4.27 -17.59
C ALA A 444 -4.83 3.60 -16.84
N SER A 445 -5.60 4.33 -16.02
CA SER A 445 -6.67 3.76 -15.19
C SER A 445 -7.97 3.44 -15.94
N VAL A 446 -8.05 3.70 -17.24
CA VAL A 446 -9.22 3.35 -18.07
C VAL A 446 -9.53 1.85 -17.98
N ASP A 447 -8.50 1.00 -18.00
CA ASP A 447 -8.60 -0.46 -17.91
C ASP A 447 -8.36 -0.98 -16.49
N LEU A 448 -8.89 -0.27 -15.50
CA LEU A 448 -8.71 -0.64 -14.10
C LEU A 448 -9.32 -2.02 -13.78
N PRO A 449 -8.56 -2.95 -13.17
CA PRO A 449 -9.06 -4.28 -12.87
C PRO A 449 -10.20 -4.26 -11.82
N PRO A 450 -11.09 -5.26 -11.81
CA PRO A 450 -12.30 -5.27 -10.98
C PRO A 450 -12.04 -5.03 -9.48
N HIS A 451 -10.99 -5.62 -8.91
CA HIS A 451 -10.66 -5.43 -7.50
C HIS A 451 -10.23 -3.99 -7.16
N ALA A 452 -9.48 -3.35 -8.05
CA ALA A 452 -9.06 -1.97 -7.88
C ALA A 452 -10.26 -1.02 -8.02
N ARG A 453 -11.17 -1.30 -8.95
CA ARG A 453 -12.46 -0.59 -9.07
C ARG A 453 -13.30 -0.71 -7.81
N ALA A 454 -13.46 -1.92 -7.27
CA ALA A 454 -14.20 -2.16 -6.03
C ALA A 454 -13.60 -1.41 -4.84
N ARG A 455 -12.25 -1.39 -4.72
CA ARG A 455 -11.53 -0.64 -3.70
C ARG A 455 -11.78 0.87 -3.81
N ALA A 456 -11.68 1.43 -5.02
CA ALA A 456 -11.91 2.85 -5.24
C ALA A 456 -13.39 3.24 -4.98
N ALA A 457 -14.34 2.41 -5.42
CA ALA A 457 -15.76 2.62 -5.13
C ALA A 457 -16.04 2.62 -3.62
N ALA A 458 -15.50 1.65 -2.88
CA ALA A 458 -15.62 1.61 -1.42
C ALA A 458 -14.96 2.83 -0.74
N LEU A 459 -13.85 3.33 -1.29
CA LEU A 459 -13.20 4.54 -0.79
C LEU A 459 -14.07 5.79 -0.99
N ILE A 460 -14.73 5.93 -2.14
CA ILE A 460 -15.69 7.03 -2.41
C ILE A 460 -16.78 7.03 -1.33
N VAL A 461 -17.42 5.88 -1.11
CA VAL A 461 -18.48 5.74 -0.10
C VAL A 461 -17.96 6.17 1.28
N ARG A 462 -16.82 5.66 1.71
CA ARG A 462 -16.24 6.01 3.02
C ARG A 462 -15.91 7.50 3.16
N LEU A 463 -15.41 8.14 2.11
CA LEU A 463 -15.10 9.57 2.12
C LEU A 463 -16.37 10.42 2.19
N THR A 464 -17.39 10.06 1.41
CA THR A 464 -18.66 10.78 1.37
C THR A 464 -19.45 10.64 2.67
N ASP A 465 -19.56 9.43 3.21
CA ASP A 465 -20.28 9.14 4.47
C ASP A 465 -19.59 9.80 5.66
N ALA A 466 -18.26 9.83 5.68
CA ALA A 466 -17.51 10.50 6.73
C ALA A 466 -17.42 12.03 6.56
N GLY A 467 -17.98 12.59 5.48
CA GLY A 467 -17.95 14.03 5.21
C GLY A 467 -16.53 14.60 5.11
N LEU A 468 -15.58 13.82 4.58
CA LEU A 468 -14.17 14.23 4.55
C LEU A 468 -13.83 15.09 3.34
N SER A 469 -12.92 16.04 3.57
CA SER A 469 -12.34 16.95 2.58
C SER A 469 -10.82 17.00 2.71
N LYS A 470 -10.17 17.79 1.85
CA LYS A 470 -8.71 18.00 1.91
C LYS A 470 -8.24 18.53 3.26
N TYR A 471 -8.99 19.43 3.90
CA TYR A 471 -8.57 20.14 5.12
C TYR A 471 -9.43 19.86 6.34
N ASN A 472 -10.64 19.34 6.19
CA ASN A 472 -11.55 18.94 7.28
C ASN A 472 -11.73 20.02 8.37
N LEU A 473 -11.98 21.28 7.94
CA LEU A 473 -12.02 22.43 8.84
C LEU A 473 -13.27 22.47 9.72
N GLY A 474 -14.36 21.88 9.27
CA GLY A 474 -15.70 22.09 9.84
C GLY A 474 -16.20 23.50 9.55
N GLY A 475 -17.30 23.89 10.19
CA GLY A 475 -17.94 25.20 10.01
C GLY A 475 -19.40 25.19 10.35
N ALA A 476 -20.09 26.31 10.08
CA ALA A 476 -21.54 26.41 10.20
C ALA A 476 -22.23 25.65 9.06
N GLY A 477 -23.48 25.25 9.27
CA GLY A 477 -24.34 24.77 8.20
C GLY A 477 -24.66 25.87 7.18
N LEU A 478 -25.39 25.51 6.14
CA LEU A 478 -25.92 26.49 5.20
C LEU A 478 -26.94 27.42 5.88
N PRO A 479 -27.01 28.70 5.48
CA PRO A 479 -28.08 29.59 5.92
C PRO A 479 -29.44 28.99 5.59
N PRO A 480 -30.44 29.07 6.52
CA PRO A 480 -31.76 28.48 6.31
C PRO A 480 -32.55 29.15 5.17
N ASP A 481 -32.29 30.43 4.93
CA ASP A 481 -33.06 31.28 4.02
C ASP A 481 -32.40 31.40 2.61
N LEU A 482 -31.77 30.32 2.15
CA LEU A 482 -31.20 30.33 0.80
C LEU A 482 -32.27 30.45 -0.28
N PRO A 483 -32.08 31.27 -1.33
CA PRO A 483 -33.01 31.38 -2.45
C PRO A 483 -33.28 30.02 -3.10
N LYS A 484 -34.52 29.85 -3.59
CA LYS A 484 -34.90 28.66 -4.36
C LYS A 484 -34.42 28.77 -5.79
N GLY A 485 -34.02 27.66 -6.38
CA GLY A 485 -33.55 27.59 -7.76
C GLY A 485 -32.38 26.67 -7.94
N HIS A 486 -31.82 26.63 -9.14
CA HIS A 486 -30.58 25.92 -9.44
C HIS A 486 -29.41 26.60 -8.74
N ARG A 487 -28.76 25.91 -7.82
CA ARG A 487 -27.70 26.47 -6.96
C ARG A 487 -26.32 26.10 -7.48
N ILE A 488 -25.49 27.13 -7.67
CA ILE A 488 -24.10 26.98 -8.11
C ILE A 488 -23.17 27.47 -6.99
N LEU A 489 -22.27 26.60 -6.55
CA LEU A 489 -21.19 26.97 -5.63
C LEU A 489 -19.99 27.50 -6.43
N VAL A 490 -19.52 28.67 -6.05
CA VAL A 490 -18.28 29.27 -6.58
C VAL A 490 -17.26 29.34 -5.44
N PRO A 491 -16.28 28.42 -5.37
CA PRO A 491 -15.23 28.48 -4.38
C PRO A 491 -14.19 29.52 -4.74
N GLY A 492 -13.97 30.47 -3.86
CA GLY A 492 -12.84 31.40 -3.93
C GLY A 492 -11.51 30.66 -3.72
N GLN A 493 -10.47 31.15 -4.36
CA GLN A 493 -9.12 30.59 -4.30
C GLN A 493 -8.11 31.67 -3.90
N VAL A 494 -6.94 31.23 -3.47
CA VAL A 494 -5.80 32.10 -3.22
C VAL A 494 -5.18 32.47 -4.57
N GLU A 495 -5.26 33.73 -4.98
CA GLU A 495 -4.92 34.16 -6.35
C GLU A 495 -3.42 34.10 -6.66
N ASP A 496 -2.54 34.11 -5.66
CA ASP A 496 -1.10 33.94 -5.83
C ASP A 496 -0.63 32.49 -5.68
N ASP A 497 -1.55 31.51 -5.61
CA ASP A 497 -1.22 30.10 -5.53
C ASP A 497 -0.66 29.55 -6.86
N ALA A 498 0.19 28.53 -6.76
CA ALA A 498 0.80 27.90 -7.94
C ALA A 498 -0.25 27.31 -8.90
N SER A 499 -1.32 26.72 -8.37
CA SER A 499 -2.40 26.15 -9.15
C SER A 499 -3.17 27.20 -9.98
N ILE A 500 -3.28 28.43 -9.47
CA ILE A 500 -3.86 29.55 -10.23
C ILE A 500 -2.86 30.02 -11.29
N LYS A 501 -1.60 30.25 -10.90
CA LYS A 501 -0.58 30.78 -11.82
C LYS A 501 -0.32 29.90 -13.02
N LEU A 502 -0.33 28.60 -12.82
CA LEU A 502 -0.01 27.61 -13.86
C LEU A 502 -1.25 27.02 -14.53
N GLY A 503 -2.32 26.81 -13.75
CA GLY A 503 -3.51 26.09 -14.19
C GLY A 503 -4.64 26.96 -14.73
N THR A 504 -4.46 28.29 -14.90
CA THR A 504 -5.54 29.16 -15.42
C THR A 504 -5.17 29.86 -16.72
N GLY A 505 -6.19 30.14 -17.51
CA GLY A 505 -6.09 30.90 -18.77
C GLY A 505 -6.57 32.37 -18.63
N ALA A 506 -7.68 32.69 -19.25
CA ALA A 506 -8.26 34.05 -19.22
C ALA A 506 -8.84 34.44 -17.86
N VAL A 507 -9.46 33.48 -17.15
CA VAL A 507 -10.04 33.68 -15.82
C VAL A 507 -9.00 33.30 -14.75
N ARG A 508 -8.47 34.33 -14.05
CA ARG A 508 -7.36 34.16 -13.08
C ARG A 508 -7.63 34.73 -11.68
N THR A 509 -8.78 35.39 -11.51
CA THR A 509 -9.17 36.03 -10.26
C THR A 509 -10.54 35.55 -9.81
N ASN A 510 -10.80 35.61 -8.51
CA ASN A 510 -12.11 35.25 -7.96
C ASN A 510 -13.22 36.16 -8.48
N LEU A 511 -12.95 37.43 -8.70
CA LEU A 511 -13.89 38.34 -9.30
C LEU A 511 -14.25 37.91 -10.75
N ALA A 512 -13.25 37.62 -11.58
CA ALA A 512 -13.48 37.16 -12.95
C ALA A 512 -14.24 35.84 -13.01
N LEU A 513 -13.98 34.93 -12.06
CA LEU A 513 -14.73 33.67 -11.90
C LEU A 513 -16.22 33.95 -11.60
N LEU A 514 -16.52 34.82 -10.63
CA LEU A 514 -17.89 35.22 -10.30
C LEU A 514 -18.61 35.87 -11.51
N GLN A 515 -17.95 36.79 -12.21
CA GLN A 515 -18.47 37.45 -13.39
C GLN A 515 -18.80 36.45 -14.51
N ALA A 516 -17.86 35.52 -14.79
CA ALA A 516 -18.07 34.50 -15.81
C ALA A 516 -19.22 33.54 -15.43
N THR A 517 -19.28 33.15 -14.15
CA THR A 517 -20.36 32.27 -13.64
C THR A 517 -21.72 32.95 -13.76
N ARG A 518 -21.88 34.22 -13.35
CA ARG A 518 -23.13 34.97 -13.44
C ARG A 518 -23.55 35.20 -14.88
N ALA A 519 -22.60 35.56 -15.74
CA ALA A 519 -22.87 35.77 -17.17
C ALA A 519 -23.41 34.52 -17.88
N ALA A 520 -22.83 33.35 -17.54
CA ALA A 520 -23.26 32.08 -18.11
C ALA A 520 -24.54 31.52 -17.48
N ASN A 521 -24.89 31.93 -16.25
CA ASN A 521 -26.01 31.41 -15.48
C ASN A 521 -26.84 32.56 -14.86
N PRO A 522 -27.49 33.41 -15.66
CA PRO A 522 -28.14 34.63 -15.16
C PRO A 522 -29.27 34.36 -14.18
N ALA A 523 -29.99 33.24 -14.30
CA ALA A 523 -31.12 32.85 -13.45
C ALA A 523 -30.73 31.90 -12.27
N ALA A 524 -29.49 31.47 -12.17
CA ALA A 524 -29.07 30.57 -11.12
C ALA A 524 -28.82 31.30 -9.79
N VAL A 525 -28.96 30.59 -8.69
CA VAL A 525 -28.58 31.06 -7.36
C VAL A 525 -27.09 30.80 -7.14
N ILE A 526 -26.28 31.82 -7.15
CA ILE A 526 -24.81 31.73 -6.99
C ILE A 526 -24.44 31.90 -5.53
N LEU A 527 -23.82 30.87 -4.96
CA LEU A 527 -23.28 30.85 -3.61
C LEU A 527 -21.75 31.02 -3.68
N TYR A 528 -21.23 32.14 -3.23
CA TYR A 528 -19.80 32.37 -3.19
C TYR A 528 -19.21 31.97 -1.84
N LYS A 529 -18.23 31.09 -1.85
CA LYS A 529 -17.50 30.69 -0.64
C LYS A 529 -16.05 31.16 -0.71
N PRO A 530 -15.66 32.24 0.02
CA PRO A 530 -14.26 32.68 0.06
C PRO A 530 -13.32 31.58 0.55
N HIS A 531 -12.06 31.61 0.09
CA HIS A 531 -11.04 30.69 0.62
C HIS A 531 -10.75 31.01 2.09
N PRO A 532 -10.59 30.02 2.98
CA PRO A 532 -10.36 30.27 4.41
C PRO A 532 -9.17 31.19 4.72
N ASP A 533 -8.04 31.02 4.01
CA ASP A 533 -6.86 31.90 4.19
C ASP A 533 -7.11 33.34 3.72
N VAL A 534 -7.97 33.54 2.72
CA VAL A 534 -8.38 34.86 2.24
C VAL A 534 -9.36 35.50 3.23
N GLU A 535 -10.31 34.71 3.73
CA GLU A 535 -11.30 35.12 4.74
C GLU A 535 -10.61 35.55 6.05
N ALA A 536 -9.51 34.87 6.41
CA ALA A 536 -8.68 35.21 7.55
C ALA A 536 -7.71 36.40 7.28
N GLY A 537 -7.70 36.97 6.07
CA GLY A 537 -6.80 38.08 5.70
C GLY A 537 -5.32 37.67 5.55
N LEU A 538 -5.03 36.37 5.47
CA LEU A 538 -3.66 35.84 5.39
C LEU A 538 -3.11 35.81 3.95
N ARG A 539 -3.99 35.79 2.96
CA ARG A 539 -3.63 35.65 1.53
C ARG A 539 -4.51 36.56 0.65
N ILE A 540 -4.03 36.84 -0.56
CA ILE A 540 -4.75 37.63 -1.56
C ILE A 540 -5.87 36.84 -2.24
N GLY A 541 -6.95 37.53 -2.65
CA GLY A 541 -8.09 36.94 -3.34
C GLY A 541 -9.45 37.39 -2.78
N ALA A 542 -9.48 38.45 -1.94
CA ALA A 542 -10.72 39.05 -1.46
C ALA A 542 -11.47 39.73 -2.63
N VAL A 543 -12.80 39.60 -2.64
CA VAL A 543 -13.68 40.19 -3.63
C VAL A 543 -14.70 41.09 -2.93
N PRO A 544 -14.41 42.38 -2.74
CA PRO A 544 -15.35 43.32 -2.10
C PRO A 544 -16.69 43.41 -2.85
N GLN A 545 -16.69 43.27 -4.15
CA GLN A 545 -17.88 43.32 -5.03
C GLN A 545 -18.57 41.97 -5.19
N ALA A 546 -18.30 40.98 -4.35
CA ALA A 546 -18.87 39.64 -4.49
C ALA A 546 -20.41 39.63 -4.50
N ALA A 547 -21.04 40.53 -3.73
CA ALA A 547 -22.49 40.69 -3.67
C ALA A 547 -23.15 41.18 -4.99
N ASP A 548 -22.38 41.75 -5.89
CA ASP A 548 -22.90 42.19 -7.21
C ASP A 548 -23.13 40.99 -8.16
N TYR A 549 -22.48 39.84 -7.86
CA TYR A 549 -22.49 38.64 -8.72
C TYR A 549 -23.01 37.38 -8.01
N ALA A 550 -22.93 37.33 -6.68
CA ALA A 550 -23.38 36.20 -5.88
C ALA A 550 -24.64 36.58 -5.06
N ASP A 551 -25.60 35.65 -5.01
CA ASP A 551 -26.84 35.84 -4.22
C ASP A 551 -26.60 35.63 -2.72
N THR A 552 -25.58 34.86 -2.35
CA THR A 552 -25.19 34.63 -0.95
C THR A 552 -23.69 34.41 -0.84
N ILE A 553 -23.07 35.03 0.19
CA ILE A 553 -21.67 34.82 0.54
C ILE A 553 -21.59 33.89 1.75
N LEU A 554 -20.97 32.71 1.56
CA LEU A 554 -20.88 31.66 2.59
C LEU A 554 -19.61 31.84 3.45
N THR A 555 -19.67 32.74 4.44
CA THR A 555 -18.58 32.93 5.38
C THR A 555 -18.59 31.86 6.48
N ARG A 556 -17.41 31.30 6.82
CA ARG A 556 -17.24 30.26 7.87
C ARG A 556 -18.14 29.03 7.72
N THR A 557 -18.72 28.82 6.53
CA THR A 557 -19.60 27.70 6.24
C THR A 557 -18.78 26.43 6.03
N ASP A 558 -19.26 25.31 6.55
CA ASP A 558 -18.68 24.01 6.29
C ASP A 558 -18.73 23.66 4.80
N VAL A 559 -17.61 23.21 4.24
CA VAL A 559 -17.48 22.89 2.82
C VAL A 559 -18.40 21.74 2.42
N MET A 560 -18.57 20.75 3.29
CA MET A 560 -19.40 19.59 3.00
C MET A 560 -20.88 19.96 3.05
N ALA A 561 -21.28 20.83 3.99
CA ALA A 561 -22.62 21.40 4.02
C ALA A 561 -22.91 22.23 2.75
N ALA A 562 -21.93 23.04 2.30
CA ALA A 562 -22.05 23.80 1.07
C ALA A 562 -22.25 22.90 -0.16
N LEU A 563 -21.45 21.84 -0.31
CA LEU A 563 -21.58 20.88 -1.41
C LEU A 563 -22.89 20.07 -1.38
N ALA A 564 -23.40 19.76 -0.19
CA ALA A 564 -24.66 19.05 -0.06
C ALA A 564 -25.87 19.89 -0.54
N GLY A 565 -25.79 21.22 -0.41
CA GLY A 565 -26.88 22.13 -0.71
C GLY A 565 -26.88 22.74 -2.11
N VAL A 566 -25.98 22.29 -3.02
CA VAL A 566 -25.87 22.84 -4.39
C VAL A 566 -25.98 21.75 -5.45
N ASP A 567 -26.31 22.16 -6.66
CA ASP A 567 -26.45 21.28 -7.83
C ASP A 567 -25.17 21.24 -8.67
N ALA A 568 -24.44 22.35 -8.69
CA ALA A 568 -23.24 22.49 -9.51
C ALA A 568 -22.12 23.27 -8.79
N VAL A 569 -20.91 23.10 -9.27
CA VAL A 569 -19.71 23.85 -8.84
C VAL A 569 -19.03 24.48 -10.06
N TRP A 570 -18.75 25.77 -10.00
CA TRP A 570 -17.95 26.49 -10.98
C TRP A 570 -16.64 26.94 -10.36
N THR A 571 -15.53 26.55 -10.95
CA THR A 571 -14.21 26.79 -10.33
C THR A 571 -13.13 27.06 -11.37
N MET A 572 -12.03 27.65 -10.96
CA MET A 572 -10.80 27.68 -11.75
C MET A 572 -10.04 26.35 -11.60
N THR A 573 -9.38 26.13 -10.46
CA THR A 573 -8.51 24.97 -10.24
C THR A 573 -8.69 24.34 -8.85
N SER A 574 -9.74 24.70 -8.11
CA SER A 574 -9.93 24.26 -6.72
C SER A 574 -10.12 22.76 -6.62
N ALA A 575 -9.47 22.14 -5.62
CA ALA A 575 -9.70 20.75 -5.24
C ALA A 575 -11.17 20.47 -4.84
N LEU A 576 -11.94 21.53 -4.50
CA LEU A 576 -13.36 21.40 -4.18
C LEU A 576 -14.19 20.89 -5.38
N GLY A 577 -13.76 21.15 -6.63
CA GLY A 577 -14.38 20.55 -7.80
C GLY A 577 -14.24 19.03 -7.81
N PHE A 578 -13.10 18.50 -7.44
CA PHE A 578 -12.93 17.05 -7.27
C PHE A 578 -13.81 16.48 -6.15
N GLU A 579 -13.90 17.17 -5.02
CA GLU A 579 -14.78 16.78 -3.89
C GLU A 579 -16.27 16.84 -4.29
N ALA A 580 -16.64 17.74 -5.19
CA ALA A 580 -17.98 17.85 -5.79
C ALA A 580 -18.28 16.64 -6.69
N LEU A 581 -17.34 16.23 -7.56
CA LEU A 581 -17.48 15.03 -8.39
C LEU A 581 -17.72 13.77 -7.54
N LEU A 582 -17.00 13.62 -6.43
CA LEU A 582 -17.18 12.49 -5.49
C LEU A 582 -18.61 12.42 -4.95
N ARG A 583 -19.34 13.54 -4.91
CA ARG A 583 -20.71 13.66 -4.40
C ARG A 583 -21.76 13.78 -5.50
N GLY A 584 -21.38 13.47 -6.74
CA GLY A 584 -22.29 13.48 -7.89
C GLY A 584 -22.76 14.86 -8.31
N ARG A 585 -22.02 15.93 -7.97
CA ARG A 585 -22.33 17.29 -8.44
C ARG A 585 -21.69 17.54 -9.79
N THR A 586 -22.38 18.30 -10.64
CA THR A 586 -21.80 18.75 -11.90
C THR A 586 -20.71 19.80 -11.66
N VAL A 587 -19.63 19.74 -12.43
CA VAL A 587 -18.49 20.63 -12.24
C VAL A 587 -18.10 21.29 -13.57
N THR A 588 -17.99 22.62 -13.54
CA THR A 588 -17.48 23.43 -14.66
C THR A 588 -16.12 24.02 -14.26
N CYS A 589 -15.10 23.78 -15.09
CA CYS A 589 -13.74 24.25 -14.87
C CYS A 589 -13.38 25.35 -15.88
N LEU A 590 -13.00 26.54 -15.37
CA LEU A 590 -12.49 27.66 -16.18
C LEU A 590 -10.95 27.64 -16.28
N GLY A 591 -10.32 26.77 -15.54
CA GLY A 591 -8.90 26.41 -15.60
C GLY A 591 -8.72 24.92 -15.83
N ALA A 592 -7.50 24.42 -15.62
CA ALA A 592 -7.11 23.04 -15.90
C ALA A 592 -6.65 22.29 -14.63
N PRO A 593 -7.51 22.05 -13.61
CA PRO A 593 -7.14 21.20 -12.49
C PRO A 593 -6.89 19.75 -12.94
N PHE A 594 -6.31 18.93 -12.07
CA PHE A 594 -5.93 17.55 -12.42
C PHE A 594 -7.11 16.67 -12.87
N TYR A 595 -8.32 16.99 -12.43
CA TYR A 595 -9.54 16.23 -12.73
C TYR A 595 -10.31 16.75 -13.96
N ALA A 596 -9.89 17.87 -14.57
CA ALA A 596 -10.46 18.44 -15.81
C ALA A 596 -9.87 17.78 -17.07
N GLY A 597 -10.58 17.82 -18.18
CA GLY A 597 -10.12 17.31 -19.49
C GLY A 597 -10.36 15.82 -19.73
N TRP A 598 -10.94 15.10 -18.77
CA TRP A 598 -11.16 13.65 -18.86
C TRP A 598 -12.60 13.27 -19.25
N GLY A 599 -13.48 14.25 -19.48
CA GLY A 599 -14.90 14.03 -19.80
C GLY A 599 -15.82 13.93 -18.59
N LEU A 600 -15.32 14.18 -17.38
CA LEU A 600 -16.08 14.20 -16.11
C LEU A 600 -16.56 15.60 -15.73
N THR A 601 -16.06 16.62 -16.38
CA THR A 601 -16.31 18.05 -16.15
C THR A 601 -16.67 18.76 -17.44
N THR A 602 -17.31 19.93 -17.33
CA THR A 602 -17.42 20.88 -18.43
C THR A 602 -16.20 21.79 -18.41
N ASP A 603 -15.37 21.71 -19.43
CA ASP A 603 -14.06 22.38 -19.45
C ASP A 603 -14.02 23.53 -20.42
N HIS A 604 -13.68 24.73 -19.94
CA HIS A 604 -13.50 25.94 -20.76
C HIS A 604 -12.05 26.15 -21.21
N MET A 605 -11.15 25.31 -20.80
CA MET A 605 -9.74 25.32 -21.21
C MET A 605 -9.39 23.95 -21.82
N ALA A 606 -8.92 23.96 -23.06
CA ALA A 606 -8.46 22.72 -23.71
C ALA A 606 -7.15 22.21 -23.10
N ILE A 607 -7.06 20.91 -22.88
CA ILE A 607 -5.87 20.22 -22.36
C ILE A 607 -5.55 19.07 -23.32
N PRO A 608 -4.77 19.32 -24.38
CA PRO A 608 -4.57 18.36 -25.47
C PRO A 608 -3.92 17.02 -25.04
N SER A 609 -3.18 17.01 -23.94
CA SER A 609 -2.55 15.78 -23.40
C SER A 609 -3.56 14.80 -22.80
N ARG A 610 -4.77 15.24 -22.41
CA ARG A 610 -5.77 14.44 -21.71
C ARG A 610 -6.78 13.81 -22.65
N ASN A 611 -6.34 12.79 -23.40
CA ASN A 611 -7.15 12.12 -24.43
C ASN A 611 -7.94 10.91 -23.91
N ALA A 612 -7.55 10.33 -22.77
CA ALA A 612 -8.24 9.20 -22.15
C ALA A 612 -9.62 9.62 -21.57
N ARG A 613 -10.49 8.65 -21.36
CA ARG A 613 -11.83 8.88 -20.79
C ARG A 613 -12.10 7.93 -19.61
N PRO A 614 -11.36 8.08 -18.50
CA PRO A 614 -11.62 7.35 -17.27
C PRO A 614 -12.98 7.73 -16.69
N ASP A 615 -13.65 6.82 -16.03
CA ASP A 615 -14.78 7.15 -15.18
C ASP A 615 -14.31 7.70 -13.80
N LEU A 616 -15.26 8.12 -12.97
CA LEU A 616 -14.96 8.67 -11.65
C LEU A 616 -14.20 7.68 -10.74
N ILE A 617 -14.52 6.39 -10.82
CA ILE A 617 -13.87 5.35 -10.01
C ILE A 617 -12.39 5.24 -10.40
N ALA A 618 -12.10 5.26 -11.69
CA ALA A 618 -10.74 5.24 -12.23
C ALA A 618 -9.95 6.49 -11.83
N LEU A 619 -10.56 7.68 -11.94
CA LEU A 619 -9.96 8.93 -11.48
C LEU A 619 -9.62 8.90 -9.99
N VAL A 620 -10.52 8.38 -9.14
CA VAL A 620 -10.31 8.24 -7.70
C VAL A 620 -9.19 7.24 -7.39
N HIS A 621 -9.15 6.12 -8.09
CA HIS A 621 -8.06 5.15 -7.91
C HIS A 621 -6.70 5.81 -8.16
N ALA A 622 -6.53 6.44 -9.32
CA ALA A 622 -5.29 7.10 -9.67
C ALA A 622 -4.91 8.22 -8.68
N SER A 623 -5.88 9.09 -8.33
CA SER A 623 -5.59 10.31 -7.56
C SER A 623 -5.52 10.09 -6.04
N LEU A 624 -6.26 9.13 -5.47
CA LEU A 624 -6.29 8.90 -4.01
C LEU A 624 -5.60 7.62 -3.56
N ILE A 625 -5.47 6.60 -4.42
CA ILE A 625 -4.86 5.32 -4.02
C ILE A 625 -3.42 5.24 -4.53
N ASP A 626 -3.19 5.47 -5.83
CA ASP A 626 -1.89 5.22 -6.46
C ASP A 626 -0.92 6.40 -6.33
N TYR A 627 -1.38 7.62 -6.56
CA TYR A 627 -0.50 8.78 -6.64
C TYR A 627 0.05 9.24 -5.28
N PRO A 628 -0.77 9.47 -4.22
CA PRO A 628 -0.26 9.91 -2.93
C PRO A 628 0.42 8.79 -2.14
N ARG A 629 1.33 9.19 -1.29
CA ARG A 629 1.81 8.39 -0.15
C ARG A 629 1.12 8.88 1.11
N TYR A 630 0.77 7.94 1.98
CA TYR A 630 0.10 8.21 3.24
C TYR A 630 0.95 7.79 4.42
N PHE A 631 0.75 8.48 5.54
CA PHE A 631 1.48 8.24 6.77
C PHE A 631 0.51 8.24 7.96
N ASP A 632 0.52 7.16 8.74
CA ASP A 632 -0.27 7.07 9.96
C ASP A 632 0.42 7.80 11.11
N PRO A 633 -0.16 8.87 11.66
CA PRO A 633 0.45 9.63 12.75
C PRO A 633 0.50 8.85 14.07
N VAL A 634 -0.34 7.81 14.24
CA VAL A 634 -0.43 7.01 15.47
C VAL A 634 0.69 5.98 15.51
N THR A 635 0.80 5.13 14.49
CA THR A 635 1.84 4.10 14.41
C THR A 635 3.16 4.64 13.86
N ARG A 636 3.15 5.83 13.27
CA ARG A 636 4.30 6.49 12.63
C ARG A 636 4.91 5.64 11.51
N GLN A 637 4.06 5.06 10.69
CA GLN A 637 4.45 4.20 9.57
C GLN A 637 3.72 4.60 8.28
N PRO A 638 4.29 4.29 7.10
CA PRO A 638 3.57 4.36 5.84
C PRO A 638 2.33 3.49 5.90
N CYS A 639 1.21 3.97 5.37
CA CYS A 639 -0.06 3.26 5.46
C CYS A 639 -0.88 3.41 4.16
N PRO A 640 -1.88 2.56 3.93
CA PRO A 640 -2.86 2.77 2.86
C PRO A 640 -3.82 3.92 3.21
N VAL A 641 -4.48 4.48 2.18
CA VAL A 641 -5.41 5.63 2.30
C VAL A 641 -6.53 5.37 3.32
N GLU A 642 -7.02 4.15 3.41
CA GLU A 642 -8.12 3.74 4.30
C GLU A 642 -7.79 3.98 5.79
N VAL A 643 -6.52 3.92 6.14
CA VAL A 643 -6.06 4.23 7.52
C VAL A 643 -6.17 5.73 7.77
N VAL A 644 -5.75 6.56 6.82
CA VAL A 644 -5.87 8.03 6.96
C VAL A 644 -7.33 8.46 7.01
N VAL A 645 -8.20 7.84 6.22
CA VAL A 645 -9.66 8.07 6.29
C VAL A 645 -10.17 7.77 7.71
N ASP A 646 -9.81 6.62 8.30
CA ASP A 646 -10.20 6.27 9.67
C ASP A 646 -9.64 7.27 10.71
N ARG A 647 -8.38 7.70 10.55
CA ARG A 647 -7.79 8.68 11.47
C ARG A 647 -8.49 10.02 11.42
N LEU A 648 -8.81 10.51 10.22
CA LEU A 648 -9.55 11.76 10.03
C LEU A 648 -10.95 11.67 10.59
N SER A 649 -11.69 10.59 10.32
CA SER A 649 -13.05 10.37 10.81
C SER A 649 -13.12 10.35 12.34
N ARG A 650 -12.13 9.71 12.99
CA ARG A 650 -12.05 9.59 14.44
C ARG A 650 -11.35 10.77 15.14
N GLY A 651 -10.82 11.73 14.38
CA GLY A 651 -10.05 12.84 14.94
C GLY A 651 -8.69 12.46 15.52
N LEU A 652 -8.17 11.27 15.19
CA LEU A 652 -6.86 10.76 15.63
C LEU A 652 -5.73 11.28 14.74
N VAL A 653 -5.66 12.60 14.59
CA VAL A 653 -4.74 13.29 13.69
C VAL A 653 -3.98 14.39 14.46
N PRO A 654 -2.81 14.81 13.97
CA PRO A 654 -2.05 15.88 14.61
C PRO A 654 -2.88 17.17 14.75
N HIS A 655 -2.85 17.74 15.93
CA HIS A 655 -3.38 19.08 16.20
C HIS A 655 -2.24 20.07 16.35
N PRO A 656 -2.44 21.35 16.02
CA PRO A 656 -1.41 22.36 16.23
C PRO A 656 -1.07 22.44 17.72
N GLY A 657 0.19 22.17 18.07
CA GLY A 657 0.69 22.37 19.43
C GLY A 657 0.60 23.85 19.84
N ARG A 658 0.55 24.12 21.15
CA ARG A 658 0.52 25.52 21.66
C ARG A 658 1.68 26.38 21.13
N PHE A 659 2.84 25.77 20.96
CA PHE A 659 4.02 26.42 20.38
C PHE A 659 3.83 26.73 18.88
N ASN A 660 3.29 25.81 18.10
CA ASN A 660 3.03 26.03 16.68
C ASN A 660 1.95 27.09 16.44
N ARG A 661 0.93 27.17 17.31
CA ARG A 661 -0.07 28.25 17.25
C ARG A 661 0.56 29.62 17.56
N GLY A 662 1.51 29.68 18.50
CA GLY A 662 2.28 30.88 18.77
C GLY A 662 3.11 31.31 17.58
N LEU A 663 3.85 30.38 16.96
CA LEU A 663 4.64 30.62 15.75
C LEU A 663 3.77 31.03 14.54
N ALA A 664 2.62 30.39 14.33
CA ALA A 664 1.69 30.75 13.26
C ALA A 664 1.14 32.19 13.45
N LYS A 665 0.80 32.58 14.69
CA LYS A 665 0.37 33.94 15.00
C LYS A 665 1.50 34.96 14.78
N VAL A 666 2.72 34.66 15.21
CA VAL A 666 3.91 35.50 14.99
C VAL A 666 4.17 35.64 13.48
N GLN A 667 4.10 34.57 12.71
CA GLN A 667 4.19 34.62 11.25
C GLN A 667 3.07 35.47 10.62
N GLY A 668 1.85 35.40 11.14
CA GLY A 668 0.73 36.23 10.70
C GLY A 668 0.98 37.73 10.95
N VAL A 669 1.48 38.10 12.14
CA VAL A 669 1.82 39.48 12.49
C VAL A 669 2.97 40.00 11.61
N PHE A 670 3.96 39.16 11.30
CA PHE A 670 5.10 39.52 10.46
C PHE A 670 4.93 39.17 8.99
N ALA A 671 3.71 38.79 8.53
CA ALA A 671 3.44 38.47 7.12
C ALA A 671 3.84 39.60 6.18
N THR A 672 3.72 40.86 6.61
CA THR A 672 4.17 42.06 5.89
C THR A 672 5.70 42.07 5.68
N TYR A 673 6.46 41.43 6.55
CA TYR A 673 7.92 41.33 6.47
C TYR A 673 8.40 39.97 5.93
N ALA A 674 7.51 39.21 5.33
CA ALA A 674 7.81 37.84 4.82
C ALA A 674 8.93 37.80 3.79
N HIS A 675 9.23 38.93 3.12
CA HIS A 675 10.35 39.09 2.19
C HIS A 675 11.73 38.97 2.86
N LEU A 676 11.81 39.13 4.21
CA LEU A 676 13.07 39.04 4.95
C LEU A 676 13.47 37.59 5.30
N TRP A 677 12.54 36.62 5.23
CA TRP A 677 12.79 35.18 5.52
C TRP A 677 12.18 34.19 4.53
N ARG A 678 11.72 34.68 3.40
CA ARG A 678 11.38 33.87 2.21
C ARG A 678 12.62 33.75 1.32
#